data_0160cf6dff3ea2e3c9239d03a47849a6
#
_entry.id   0160cf6dff3ea2e3c9239d03a47849a6
#
_cell.length_a   1.000
_cell.length_b   1.000
_cell.length_c   1.000
_cell.angle_alpha   90.00
_cell.angle_beta   90.00
_cell.angle_gamma   90.00
#
_symmetry.space_group_name_H-M   'P 1'
#
loop_
_entity.id
_entity.type
_entity.pdbx_description
1 polymer ?
#
loop_
_entity_poly.entity_id
_entity_poly.type
_entity_poly.pdbx_seq_one_letter_code
_entity_poly.pdbx_strand_id
1 'polypeptide(L)'
;MTATSTQPVPPRAARHARGSRLSRWLRGQPGDPAWARPALLALLVATVLLYLTGLSRNGWGNEFYAAAVQAGTKSWKAFLFGSLDPANFISVDKPPAFLWVMELSARIFGLNYWSLLVPQALEGMAAVAVLYTTVRRWSGPGAAIMAGTVLAVTPVATLIFRFDDPDALLTLLMTVAAYAATRAIESGHTRWLVFTGALLGVGFLAKMLAAFLVLPALALAYLYAGPPKLGKRIGQLLTGGAALLVTAGWWVAIDLLTPAADRPFVGSTTDNNILQLTFGYNGLSRLTGNGGAPGGGGGGRGAGGGAGQAARGGAGRAAGGGAGRAAGNGTARTTGSGTAGGGAQAASGSAAGNGAGRAAGNGAARAAGSAGRPAGGGLGRAAAGHGFGGGRGAGAGTGLTRLFGANMGGQISWLLPAALIALVALLWLSRRGGRTDRTRAAALLWGGWLLIAGLVLSFMSGISHSYYTLAIAPPIGALIGIGAARLWQIRATWFGRGTLAVAVLASAGWAWVLLARSPGWYPGLRVIIVVAGVLAAALMLAGPGARAGLRRPAVLAAVGVPLAVLAGLGGPLAYSLDTAASTYSGSGPSAGPPLTGGGGAGGGAFARGGAAAPARAGRGGATGGAANGGQAGAAGGGRGAGAGGPGGRGGTGNPTLSSALIRLLTTGATGYTWSAATDGSDSAAAMELATGGVPVMAIGGFRGTDPAPTLAEFERLIAEHKIHYFIAGGRGGFGGGGGGGGRFGGGRGFGGASASGIGAGGSGTSGTGAGGTGTGGAANGEQAGTAGARGTAAGGAGGFGGAAGHSDAAEITAWVVAHFRATTVGGETVYVLTGAR
;
A
#
# COMPACT_ATOMS: atom_id res chain seq x y z
N MET A 1 -9.10 14.26 -90.98
CA MET A 1 -9.52 14.34 -89.58
C MET A 1 -8.53 13.50 -88.73
N THR A 2 -7.49 14.15 -88.24
CA THR A 2 -6.41 13.54 -87.44
C THR A 2 -6.75 13.64 -85.97
N ALA A 3 -6.97 12.46 -85.36
CA ALA A 3 -7.25 12.35 -83.97
C ALA A 3 -5.92 12.47 -83.14
N THR A 4 -5.82 13.55 -82.35
CA THR A 4 -4.70 13.77 -81.45
C THR A 4 -4.96 12.96 -80.12
N SER A 5 -4.16 11.94 -79.92
CA SER A 5 -4.10 11.13 -78.73
C SER A 5 -3.37 11.93 -77.61
N THR A 6 -4.13 12.39 -76.61
CA THR A 6 -3.57 12.93 -75.35
C THR A 6 -3.17 11.81 -74.41
N GLN A 7 -1.84 11.58 -74.29
CA GLN A 7 -1.31 10.71 -73.24
C GLN A 7 -1.54 11.29 -71.82
N PRO A 8 -1.94 10.50 -70.85
CA PRO A 8 -2.06 10.98 -69.49
C PRO A 8 -0.68 11.21 -68.85
N VAL A 9 -0.46 12.42 -68.35
CA VAL A 9 0.74 12.80 -67.58
C VAL A 9 0.82 11.91 -66.33
N PRO A 10 1.94 11.19 -66.11
CA PRO A 10 2.08 10.39 -64.92
C PRO A 10 2.09 11.31 -63.64
N PRO A 11 1.45 10.90 -62.53
CA PRO A 11 1.43 11.74 -61.34
C PRO A 11 2.87 11.91 -60.83
N ARG A 12 3.28 13.17 -60.67
CA ARG A 12 4.54 13.54 -60.04
C ARG A 12 4.65 12.80 -58.71
N ALA A 13 5.58 11.82 -58.63
CA ALA A 13 5.99 11.18 -57.35
C ALA A 13 6.36 12.29 -56.36
N ALA A 14 5.56 12.45 -55.32
CA ALA A 14 5.86 13.33 -54.21
C ALA A 14 7.23 12.92 -53.69
N ARG A 15 8.26 13.72 -53.90
CA ARG A 15 9.56 13.60 -53.25
C ARG A 15 9.31 13.71 -51.75
N HIS A 16 9.23 12.56 -51.09
CA HIS A 16 9.29 12.51 -49.62
C HIS A 16 10.61 13.17 -49.20
N ALA A 17 10.56 14.41 -48.80
CA ALA A 17 11.66 15.07 -48.13
C ALA A 17 12.08 14.18 -46.95
N ARG A 18 13.27 13.60 -47.08
CA ARG A 18 13.92 12.87 -45.97
C ARG A 18 14.24 13.89 -44.89
N GLY A 19 13.23 14.27 -44.09
CA GLY A 19 13.45 15.06 -42.89
C GLY A 19 14.49 14.37 -42.00
N SER A 20 15.40 15.10 -41.39
CA SER A 20 16.38 14.59 -40.47
C SER A 20 15.71 13.70 -39.39
N ARG A 21 16.43 12.76 -38.81
CA ARG A 21 15.90 11.89 -37.70
C ARG A 21 15.36 12.75 -36.59
N LEU A 22 15.98 13.89 -36.30
CA LEU A 22 15.54 14.86 -35.30
C LEU A 22 14.20 15.53 -35.66
N SER A 23 13.98 15.94 -36.92
CA SER A 23 12.72 16.53 -37.33
C SER A 23 11.55 15.55 -37.29
N ARG A 24 11.80 14.27 -37.60
CA ARG A 24 10.80 13.17 -37.43
C ARG A 24 10.51 12.89 -35.97
N TRP A 25 11.52 12.96 -35.12
CA TRP A 25 11.37 12.79 -33.67
C TRP A 25 10.51 13.93 -33.08
N LEU A 26 10.75 15.18 -33.49
CA LEU A 26 9.98 16.34 -33.00
C LEU A 26 8.58 16.47 -33.62
N ARG A 27 8.38 16.14 -34.89
CA ARG A 27 7.09 16.30 -35.59
C ARG A 27 6.12 15.14 -35.41
N GLY A 28 6.57 13.97 -34.92
CA GLY A 28 5.73 12.77 -34.75
C GLY A 28 5.56 11.95 -36.05
N GLN A 29 4.55 11.05 -36.04
CA GLN A 29 4.27 10.19 -37.20
C GLN A 29 3.50 10.95 -38.29
N PRO A 30 3.70 10.59 -39.56
CA PRO A 30 2.84 11.10 -40.63
C PRO A 30 1.36 10.83 -40.32
N GLY A 31 0.52 11.87 -40.33
CA GLY A 31 -0.90 11.78 -40.01
C GLY A 31 -1.27 12.19 -38.58
N ASP A 32 -0.28 12.41 -37.66
CA ASP A 32 -0.59 13.01 -36.37
C ASP A 32 -0.88 14.52 -36.49
N PRO A 33 -1.80 15.05 -35.69
CA PRO A 33 -1.95 16.48 -35.52
C PRO A 33 -0.65 17.13 -35.05
N ALA A 34 -0.31 18.32 -35.53
CA ALA A 34 0.93 19.02 -35.20
C ALA A 34 1.15 19.19 -33.66
N TRP A 35 0.06 19.33 -32.91
CA TRP A 35 0.08 19.48 -31.44
C TRP A 35 0.40 18.19 -30.67
N ALA A 36 0.21 16.99 -31.29
CA ALA A 36 0.27 15.72 -30.57
C ALA A 36 1.64 15.43 -29.93
N ARG A 37 2.72 15.73 -30.66
CA ARG A 37 4.07 15.50 -30.16
C ARG A 37 4.50 16.55 -29.13
N PRO A 38 4.31 17.86 -29.36
CA PRO A 38 4.55 18.87 -28.35
C PRO A 38 3.77 18.60 -27.04
N ALA A 39 2.49 18.22 -27.14
CA ALA A 39 1.68 17.88 -25.97
C ALA A 39 2.21 16.66 -25.21
N LEU A 40 2.70 15.61 -25.89
CA LEU A 40 3.35 14.49 -25.23
C LEU A 40 4.61 14.93 -24.49
N LEU A 41 5.47 15.72 -25.15
CA LEU A 41 6.70 16.22 -24.52
C LEU A 41 6.38 17.08 -23.30
N ALA A 42 5.39 17.98 -23.41
CA ALA A 42 4.92 18.80 -22.30
C ALA A 42 4.38 17.93 -21.15
N LEU A 43 3.60 16.87 -21.44
CA LEU A 43 3.13 15.93 -20.43
C LEU A 43 4.28 15.24 -19.71
N LEU A 44 5.27 14.73 -20.45
CA LEU A 44 6.41 14.02 -19.84
C LEU A 44 7.29 14.97 -19.02
N VAL A 45 7.54 16.18 -19.52
CA VAL A 45 8.27 17.22 -18.77
C VAL A 45 7.50 17.60 -17.50
N ALA A 46 6.20 17.84 -17.58
CA ALA A 46 5.37 18.16 -16.43
C ALA A 46 5.36 17.01 -15.41
N THR A 47 5.31 15.75 -15.89
CA THR A 47 5.40 14.56 -15.02
C THR A 47 6.74 14.48 -14.30
N VAL A 48 7.85 14.68 -15.01
CA VAL A 48 9.20 14.69 -14.42
C VAL A 48 9.32 15.82 -13.40
N LEU A 49 8.86 17.04 -13.73
CA LEU A 49 8.87 18.16 -12.80
C LEU A 49 8.04 17.86 -11.54
N LEU A 50 6.83 17.30 -11.69
CA LEU A 50 5.99 16.92 -10.56
C LEU A 50 6.66 15.87 -9.67
N TYR A 51 7.34 14.88 -10.27
CA TYR A 51 7.92 13.77 -9.52
C TYR A 51 9.30 14.11 -8.93
N LEU A 52 10.09 15.01 -9.54
CA LEU A 52 11.40 15.40 -9.03
C LEU A 52 11.37 16.62 -8.09
N THR A 53 10.33 17.49 -8.18
CA THR A 53 10.29 18.69 -7.33
C THR A 53 10.20 18.32 -5.86
N GLY A 54 11.17 18.79 -5.06
CA GLY A 54 11.23 18.52 -3.63
C GLY A 54 11.49 17.04 -3.26
N LEU A 55 12.02 16.22 -4.17
CA LEU A 55 12.26 14.80 -3.97
C LEU A 55 13.16 14.51 -2.78
N SER A 56 14.24 15.29 -2.60
CA SER A 56 15.20 15.16 -1.49
C SER A 56 14.60 15.39 -0.10
N ARG A 57 13.40 15.99 -0.02
CA ARG A 57 12.71 16.18 1.27
C ARG A 57 12.26 14.86 1.91
N ASN A 58 12.08 13.81 1.10
CA ASN A 58 11.69 12.48 1.60
C ASN A 58 12.84 11.76 2.32
N GLY A 59 14.08 12.31 2.28
CA GLY A 59 15.23 11.64 2.87
C GLY A 59 15.41 10.24 2.28
N TRP A 60 15.57 9.25 3.14
CA TRP A 60 15.67 7.85 2.74
C TRP A 60 14.33 7.22 2.32
N GLY A 61 13.18 7.90 2.56
CA GLY A 61 11.86 7.36 2.25
C GLY A 61 11.50 6.21 3.19
N ASN A 62 11.59 4.98 2.71
CA ASN A 62 11.47 3.77 3.51
C ASN A 62 12.87 3.30 3.93
N GLU A 63 13.28 3.62 5.15
CA GLU A 63 14.61 3.29 5.67
C GLU A 63 14.95 1.80 5.60
N PHE A 64 13.94 0.93 5.75
CA PHE A 64 14.09 -0.51 5.60
C PHE A 64 14.57 -0.92 4.20
N TYR A 65 13.98 -0.38 3.14
CA TYR A 65 14.45 -0.64 1.78
C TYR A 65 15.72 0.14 1.43
N ALA A 66 15.90 1.34 1.98
CA ALA A 66 17.11 2.12 1.76
C ALA A 66 18.36 1.44 2.35
N ALA A 67 18.25 0.80 3.53
CA ALA A 67 19.32 0.00 4.13
C ALA A 67 19.65 -1.22 3.26
N ALA A 68 18.63 -1.92 2.73
CA ALA A 68 18.86 -3.01 1.79
C ALA A 68 19.59 -2.54 0.52
N VAL A 69 19.20 -1.37 -0.04
CA VAL A 69 19.94 -0.76 -1.15
C VAL A 69 21.39 -0.46 -0.75
N GLN A 70 21.63 0.07 0.45
CA GLN A 70 22.98 0.29 0.97
C GLN A 70 23.76 -1.03 1.05
N ALA A 71 23.17 -2.08 1.61
CA ALA A 71 23.78 -3.42 1.69
C ALA A 71 24.12 -3.96 0.30
N GLY A 72 23.19 -3.84 -0.65
CA GLY A 72 23.37 -4.24 -2.04
C GLY A 72 24.47 -3.44 -2.76
N THR A 73 24.79 -2.20 -2.36
CA THR A 73 25.96 -1.47 -2.91
C THR A 73 27.29 -2.04 -2.43
N LYS A 74 27.35 -2.67 -1.27
CA LYS A 74 28.57 -3.19 -0.64
C LYS A 74 28.82 -4.67 -0.92
N SER A 75 27.76 -5.46 -1.09
CA SER A 75 27.83 -6.90 -1.28
C SER A 75 27.01 -7.32 -2.50
N TRP A 76 27.63 -8.09 -3.43
CA TRP A 76 26.89 -8.70 -4.55
C TRP A 76 25.93 -9.80 -4.11
N LYS A 77 26.21 -10.43 -2.96
CA LYS A 77 25.32 -11.43 -2.35
C LYS A 77 24.09 -10.71 -1.81
N ALA A 78 24.27 -9.58 -1.09
CA ALA A 78 23.17 -8.76 -0.63
C ALA A 78 22.32 -8.22 -1.81
N PHE A 79 22.97 -7.78 -2.90
CA PHE A 79 22.31 -7.39 -4.14
C PHE A 79 21.41 -8.50 -4.69
N LEU A 80 21.95 -9.74 -4.81
CA LEU A 80 21.21 -10.85 -5.41
C LEU A 80 20.01 -11.27 -4.57
N PHE A 81 20.17 -11.37 -3.24
CA PHE A 81 19.13 -11.87 -2.33
C PHE A 81 18.27 -10.79 -1.71
N GLY A 82 18.60 -9.50 -1.87
CA GLY A 82 17.91 -8.40 -1.21
C GLY A 82 18.09 -8.41 0.31
N SER A 83 19.34 -8.63 0.78
CA SER A 83 19.66 -8.64 2.20
C SER A 83 19.52 -7.25 2.79
N LEU A 84 19.07 -7.16 4.04
CA LEU A 84 18.97 -5.90 4.77
C LEU A 84 20.35 -5.33 5.08
N ASP A 85 21.29 -6.19 5.49
CA ASP A 85 22.64 -5.85 5.92
C ASP A 85 23.73 -6.42 4.98
N PRO A 86 24.92 -5.79 4.90
CA PRO A 86 26.01 -6.28 4.05
C PRO A 86 26.59 -7.65 4.46
N ALA A 87 26.41 -8.07 5.73
CA ALA A 87 26.83 -9.36 6.23
C ALA A 87 25.87 -10.49 5.87
N ASN A 88 24.69 -10.16 5.30
CA ASN A 88 23.70 -11.09 4.77
C ASN A 88 22.99 -11.93 5.84
N PHE A 89 22.55 -11.31 6.91
CA PHE A 89 21.81 -11.98 7.96
C PHE A 89 20.37 -12.33 7.54
N ILE A 90 19.58 -11.34 7.11
CA ILE A 90 18.18 -11.51 6.74
C ILE A 90 17.83 -10.70 5.48
N SER A 91 16.98 -11.25 4.63
CA SER A 91 16.46 -10.52 3.46
C SER A 91 15.28 -9.62 3.82
N VAL A 92 14.98 -8.65 2.94
CA VAL A 92 13.71 -7.92 3.03
C VAL A 92 12.51 -8.83 2.75
N ASP A 93 11.30 -8.34 3.06
CA ASP A 93 10.03 -9.06 2.91
C ASP A 93 9.50 -9.15 1.47
N LYS A 94 10.33 -8.82 0.47
CA LYS A 94 10.01 -8.81 -0.96
C LYS A 94 11.16 -9.38 -1.78
N PRO A 95 10.90 -9.89 -3.00
CA PRO A 95 11.97 -10.27 -3.92
C PRO A 95 12.72 -9.02 -4.42
N PRO A 96 14.00 -9.16 -4.85
CA PRO A 96 14.92 -8.04 -4.92
C PRO A 96 14.88 -7.18 -6.18
N ALA A 97 14.07 -7.51 -7.22
CA ALA A 97 14.21 -6.82 -8.51
C ALA A 97 13.96 -5.30 -8.45
N PHE A 98 13.13 -4.83 -7.54
CA PHE A 98 12.93 -3.40 -7.35
C PHE A 98 14.13 -2.73 -6.68
N LEU A 99 14.84 -3.44 -5.79
CA LEU A 99 16.08 -2.97 -5.17
C LEU A 99 17.19 -2.85 -6.21
N TRP A 100 17.33 -3.84 -7.13
CA TRP A 100 18.38 -3.85 -8.14
C TRP A 100 18.47 -2.55 -8.94
N VAL A 101 17.33 -1.94 -9.26
CA VAL A 101 17.30 -0.67 -10.02
C VAL A 101 17.92 0.46 -9.20
N MET A 102 17.58 0.55 -7.91
CA MET A 102 18.11 1.54 -6.98
C MET A 102 19.57 1.26 -6.62
N GLU A 103 19.92 -0.01 -6.39
CA GLU A 103 21.29 -0.46 -6.05
C GLU A 103 22.26 -0.19 -7.20
N LEU A 104 21.88 -0.47 -8.45
CA LEU A 104 22.69 -0.14 -9.63
C LEU A 104 22.88 1.38 -9.76
N SER A 105 21.80 2.16 -9.54
CA SER A 105 21.89 3.62 -9.52
C SER A 105 22.85 4.10 -8.41
N ALA A 106 22.72 3.55 -7.20
CA ALA A 106 23.56 3.92 -6.06
C ALA A 106 25.02 3.47 -6.25
N ARG A 107 25.29 2.35 -6.94
CA ARG A 107 26.65 1.92 -7.30
C ARG A 107 27.33 2.87 -8.28
N ILE A 108 26.54 3.47 -9.22
CA ILE A 108 27.07 4.38 -10.24
C ILE A 108 27.25 5.80 -9.69
N PHE A 109 26.24 6.32 -8.96
CA PHE A 109 26.16 7.73 -8.55
C PHE A 109 26.47 7.94 -7.06
N GLY A 110 26.87 6.89 -6.35
CA GLY A 110 27.00 6.91 -4.89
C GLY A 110 25.66 6.82 -4.19
N LEU A 111 25.67 6.32 -2.94
CA LEU A 111 24.46 6.18 -2.13
C LEU A 111 24.02 7.57 -1.62
N ASN A 112 22.90 8.02 -2.07
CA ASN A 112 22.24 9.26 -1.66
C ASN A 112 20.75 9.22 -2.03
N TYR A 113 19.96 10.16 -1.52
CA TYR A 113 18.51 10.22 -1.79
C TYR A 113 18.14 10.28 -3.28
N TRP A 114 18.97 10.94 -4.10
CA TRP A 114 18.72 11.06 -5.53
C TRP A 114 18.96 9.73 -6.25
N SER A 115 20.01 9.01 -5.88
CA SER A 115 20.33 7.72 -6.52
C SER A 115 19.26 6.65 -6.21
N LEU A 116 18.52 6.77 -5.09
CA LEU A 116 17.40 5.90 -4.76
C LEU A 116 16.11 6.34 -5.44
N LEU A 117 15.76 7.63 -5.35
CA LEU A 117 14.41 8.09 -5.68
C LEU A 117 14.24 8.54 -7.15
N VAL A 118 15.33 8.95 -7.85
CA VAL A 118 15.25 9.31 -9.28
C VAL A 118 14.84 8.11 -10.15
N PRO A 119 15.37 6.90 -9.95
CA PRO A 119 14.88 5.72 -10.69
C PRO A 119 13.37 5.53 -10.58
N GLN A 120 12.78 5.68 -9.40
CA GLN A 120 11.34 5.58 -9.18
C GLN A 120 10.56 6.64 -9.98
N ALA A 121 11.05 7.89 -9.99
CA ALA A 121 10.45 8.97 -10.76
C ALA A 121 10.51 8.71 -12.28
N LEU A 122 11.61 8.14 -12.76
CA LEU A 122 11.77 7.75 -14.17
C LEU A 122 10.89 6.57 -14.54
N GLU A 123 10.68 5.61 -13.64
CA GLU A 123 9.71 4.51 -13.81
C GLU A 123 8.29 5.06 -13.98
N GLY A 124 7.91 6.05 -13.16
CA GLY A 124 6.63 6.73 -13.27
C GLY A 124 6.46 7.48 -14.60
N MET A 125 7.46 8.24 -15.01
CA MET A 125 7.46 8.92 -16.32
C MET A 125 7.36 7.90 -17.47
N ALA A 126 8.09 6.79 -17.38
CA ALA A 126 8.04 5.71 -18.36
C ALA A 126 6.66 5.04 -18.39
N ALA A 127 6.01 4.81 -17.23
CA ALA A 127 4.65 4.28 -17.15
C ALA A 127 3.64 5.20 -17.86
N VAL A 128 3.74 6.51 -17.67
CA VAL A 128 2.93 7.53 -18.38
C VAL A 128 3.18 7.47 -19.89
N ALA A 129 4.44 7.40 -20.33
CA ALA A 129 4.81 7.32 -21.76
C ALA A 129 4.29 6.02 -22.41
N VAL A 130 4.37 4.89 -21.70
CA VAL A 130 3.87 3.59 -22.19
C VAL A 130 2.34 3.58 -22.24
N LEU A 131 1.67 4.11 -21.23
CA LEU A 131 0.21 4.23 -21.22
C LEU A 131 -0.27 5.12 -22.39
N TYR A 132 0.37 6.28 -22.59
CA TYR A 132 0.13 7.14 -23.75
C TYR A 132 0.28 6.35 -25.06
N THR A 133 1.41 5.65 -25.22
CA THR A 133 1.71 4.90 -26.44
C THR A 133 0.67 3.81 -26.70
N THR A 134 0.22 3.12 -25.64
CA THR A 134 -0.78 2.05 -25.74
C THR A 134 -2.15 2.58 -26.16
N VAL A 135 -2.64 3.61 -25.46
CA VAL A 135 -3.96 4.21 -25.73
C VAL A 135 -3.99 4.89 -27.12
N ARG A 136 -2.90 5.57 -27.51
CA ARG A 136 -2.79 6.24 -28.80
C ARG A 136 -3.02 5.29 -29.97
N ARG A 137 -2.59 4.03 -29.87
CA ARG A 137 -2.69 3.04 -30.96
C ARG A 137 -4.12 2.80 -31.44
N TRP A 138 -5.08 2.85 -30.54
CA TRP A 138 -6.48 2.51 -30.84
C TRP A 138 -7.43 3.71 -30.74
N SER A 139 -7.04 4.76 -30.05
CA SER A 139 -7.95 5.86 -29.70
C SER A 139 -7.41 7.25 -30.02
N GLY A 140 -6.20 7.32 -30.61
CA GLY A 140 -5.59 8.56 -31.07
C GLY A 140 -4.90 9.38 -29.97
N PRO A 141 -4.22 10.48 -30.34
CA PRO A 141 -3.35 11.23 -29.43
C PRO A 141 -4.11 11.96 -28.32
N GLY A 142 -5.33 12.48 -28.57
CA GLY A 142 -6.13 13.15 -27.53
C GLY A 142 -6.52 12.24 -26.39
N ALA A 143 -6.99 11.01 -26.70
CA ALA A 143 -7.28 9.98 -25.71
C ALA A 143 -6.03 9.61 -24.89
N ALA A 144 -4.89 9.52 -25.58
CA ALA A 144 -3.62 9.13 -24.97
C ALA A 144 -3.07 10.20 -24.02
N ILE A 145 -3.14 11.49 -24.40
CA ILE A 145 -2.77 12.60 -23.50
C ILE A 145 -3.64 12.57 -22.24
N MET A 146 -4.96 12.42 -22.40
CA MET A 146 -5.87 12.33 -21.25
C MET A 146 -5.50 11.15 -20.34
N ALA A 147 -5.27 9.96 -20.90
CA ALA A 147 -4.89 8.76 -20.13
C ALA A 147 -3.59 8.97 -19.37
N GLY A 148 -2.56 9.51 -20.04
CA GLY A 148 -1.27 9.81 -19.41
C GLY A 148 -1.38 10.88 -18.33
N THR A 149 -2.16 11.95 -18.57
CA THR A 149 -2.40 13.01 -17.58
C THR A 149 -3.11 12.47 -16.34
N VAL A 150 -4.15 11.64 -16.51
CA VAL A 150 -4.84 11.00 -15.38
C VAL A 150 -3.87 10.19 -14.52
N LEU A 151 -3.02 9.35 -15.14
CA LEU A 151 -2.02 8.58 -14.40
C LEU A 151 -1.03 9.51 -13.68
N ALA A 152 -0.50 10.51 -14.39
CA ALA A 152 0.52 11.42 -13.86
C ALA A 152 0.06 12.22 -12.63
N VAL A 153 -1.23 12.64 -12.61
CA VAL A 153 -1.79 13.44 -11.52
C VAL A 153 -2.66 12.62 -10.55
N THR A 154 -2.63 11.30 -10.63
CA THR A 154 -3.26 10.45 -9.61
C THR A 154 -2.46 10.57 -8.32
N PRO A 155 -3.08 10.93 -7.16
CA PRO A 155 -2.31 11.22 -5.94
C PRO A 155 -1.39 10.08 -5.49
N VAL A 156 -1.89 8.84 -5.51
CA VAL A 156 -1.06 7.68 -5.16
C VAL A 156 0.10 7.45 -6.15
N ALA A 157 -0.07 7.81 -7.42
CA ALA A 157 1.03 7.72 -8.40
C ALA A 157 2.11 8.77 -8.10
N THR A 158 1.71 10.01 -7.79
CA THR A 158 2.65 11.05 -7.36
C THR A 158 3.39 10.66 -6.09
N LEU A 159 2.74 9.98 -5.15
CA LEU A 159 3.37 9.49 -3.92
C LEU A 159 4.43 8.43 -4.22
N ILE A 160 4.05 7.33 -4.86
CA ILE A 160 4.89 6.14 -5.00
C ILE A 160 6.02 6.32 -6.03
N PHE A 161 5.80 7.08 -7.10
CA PHE A 161 6.89 7.43 -8.02
C PHE A 161 7.88 8.46 -7.46
N ARG A 162 7.76 8.82 -6.19
CA ARG A 162 8.65 9.70 -5.42
C ARG A 162 9.15 9.02 -4.15
N PHE A 163 8.97 7.70 -4.04
CA PHE A 163 9.22 6.92 -2.86
C PHE A 163 9.86 5.57 -3.23
N ASP A 164 10.71 5.04 -2.42
CA ASP A 164 11.39 3.75 -2.61
C ASP A 164 10.47 2.59 -2.26
N ASP A 165 9.60 2.24 -3.20
CA ASP A 165 8.58 1.20 -3.03
C ASP A 165 8.49 0.30 -4.27
N PRO A 166 8.34 -1.02 -4.10
CA PRO A 166 8.27 -1.97 -5.22
C PRO A 166 7.11 -1.71 -6.19
N ASP A 167 6.08 -0.96 -5.79
CA ASP A 167 4.91 -0.66 -6.63
C ASP A 167 5.23 0.25 -7.83
N ALA A 168 6.32 1.03 -7.78
CA ALA A 168 6.75 1.87 -8.89
C ALA A 168 7.18 1.01 -10.09
N LEU A 169 8.18 0.13 -9.89
CA LEU A 169 8.63 -0.81 -10.93
C LEU A 169 7.50 -1.75 -11.36
N LEU A 170 6.74 -2.29 -10.42
CA LEU A 170 5.60 -3.16 -10.70
C LEU A 170 4.59 -2.50 -11.64
N THR A 171 4.19 -1.25 -11.36
CA THR A 171 3.22 -0.51 -12.18
C THR A 171 3.73 -0.25 -13.59
N LEU A 172 5.01 0.08 -13.74
CA LEU A 172 5.65 0.19 -15.05
C LEU A 172 5.58 -1.14 -15.80
N LEU A 173 6.01 -2.24 -15.19
CA LEU A 173 6.03 -3.57 -15.82
C LEU A 173 4.64 -4.05 -16.22
N MET A 174 3.62 -3.88 -15.37
CA MET A 174 2.23 -4.19 -15.71
C MET A 174 1.72 -3.34 -16.88
N THR A 175 2.09 -2.04 -16.95
CA THR A 175 1.70 -1.15 -18.02
C THR A 175 2.37 -1.52 -19.35
N VAL A 176 3.66 -1.91 -19.33
CA VAL A 176 4.38 -2.43 -20.49
C VAL A 176 3.81 -3.78 -20.93
N ALA A 177 3.41 -4.65 -20.00
CA ALA A 177 2.74 -5.91 -20.31
C ALA A 177 1.38 -5.68 -21.01
N ALA A 178 0.61 -4.68 -20.61
CA ALA A 178 -0.62 -4.28 -21.28
C ALA A 178 -0.35 -3.73 -22.69
N TYR A 179 0.74 -2.98 -22.89
CA TYR A 179 1.18 -2.59 -24.22
C TYR A 179 1.52 -3.80 -25.09
N ALA A 180 2.29 -4.75 -24.56
CA ALA A 180 2.66 -5.98 -25.28
C ALA A 180 1.42 -6.83 -25.63
N ALA A 181 0.47 -6.98 -24.69
CA ALA A 181 -0.81 -7.65 -24.95
C ALA A 181 -1.64 -6.93 -26.03
N THR A 182 -1.67 -5.59 -26.03
CA THR A 182 -2.29 -4.80 -27.10
C THR A 182 -1.66 -5.12 -28.45
N ARG A 183 -0.32 -5.21 -28.52
CA ARG A 183 0.42 -5.61 -29.73
C ARG A 183 0.13 -7.04 -30.15
N ALA A 184 -0.04 -7.95 -29.19
CA ALA A 184 -0.45 -9.33 -29.48
C ALA A 184 -1.86 -9.37 -30.11
N ILE A 185 -2.81 -8.61 -29.56
CA ILE A 185 -4.18 -8.51 -30.11
C ILE A 185 -4.17 -7.93 -31.52
N GLU A 186 -3.30 -6.94 -31.81
CA GLU A 186 -3.19 -6.36 -33.15
C GLU A 186 -2.62 -7.33 -34.19
N SER A 187 -1.56 -8.03 -33.83
CA SER A 187 -0.71 -8.76 -34.78
C SER A 187 -0.88 -10.28 -34.79
N GLY A 188 -1.39 -10.86 -33.70
CA GLY A 188 -1.46 -12.30 -33.49
C GLY A 188 -0.11 -13.00 -33.36
N HIS A 189 1.00 -12.23 -33.17
CA HIS A 189 2.35 -12.82 -33.08
C HIS A 189 2.66 -13.28 -31.65
N THR A 190 3.15 -14.52 -31.49
CA THR A 190 3.51 -15.15 -30.22
C THR A 190 4.54 -14.34 -29.43
N ARG A 191 5.51 -13.69 -30.10
CA ARG A 191 6.57 -12.90 -29.45
C ARG A 191 6.04 -11.86 -28.46
N TRP A 192 4.86 -11.29 -28.73
CA TRP A 192 4.28 -10.29 -27.84
C TRP A 192 3.71 -10.89 -26.58
N LEU A 193 3.19 -12.13 -26.63
CA LEU A 193 2.74 -12.84 -25.45
C LEU A 193 3.92 -13.37 -24.63
N VAL A 194 4.99 -13.84 -25.28
CA VAL A 194 6.25 -14.17 -24.62
C VAL A 194 6.77 -12.94 -23.86
N PHE A 195 6.79 -11.78 -24.51
CA PHE A 195 7.21 -10.53 -23.88
C PHE A 195 6.27 -10.12 -22.74
N THR A 196 4.94 -10.29 -22.91
CA THR A 196 3.96 -10.06 -21.82
C THR A 196 4.26 -10.96 -20.61
N GLY A 197 4.47 -12.26 -20.84
CA GLY A 197 4.81 -13.21 -19.79
C GLY A 197 6.13 -12.88 -19.10
N ALA A 198 7.16 -12.57 -19.87
CA ALA A 198 8.47 -12.19 -19.32
C ALA A 198 8.39 -10.94 -18.43
N LEU A 199 7.64 -9.91 -18.84
CA LEU A 199 7.44 -8.69 -18.04
C LEU A 199 6.71 -8.98 -16.72
N LEU A 200 5.69 -9.86 -16.76
CA LEU A 200 4.97 -10.23 -15.53
C LEU A 200 5.83 -11.13 -14.63
N GLY A 201 6.74 -11.93 -15.19
CA GLY A 201 7.72 -12.71 -14.42
C GLY A 201 8.75 -11.80 -13.72
N VAL A 202 9.25 -10.77 -14.40
CA VAL A 202 10.08 -9.74 -13.75
C VAL A 202 9.27 -8.95 -12.72
N GLY A 203 7.98 -8.66 -13.01
CA GLY A 203 7.05 -8.05 -12.05
C GLY A 203 6.85 -8.91 -10.79
N PHE A 204 6.84 -10.24 -10.93
CA PHE A 204 6.85 -11.16 -9.80
C PHE A 204 8.11 -10.97 -8.95
N LEU A 205 9.28 -10.80 -9.56
CA LEU A 205 10.53 -10.52 -8.85
C LEU A 205 10.56 -9.10 -8.23
N ALA A 206 9.62 -8.20 -8.59
CA ALA A 206 9.45 -6.92 -7.91
C ALA A 206 8.49 -7.02 -6.71
N LYS A 207 7.33 -7.70 -6.86
CA LYS A 207 6.30 -7.76 -5.80
C LYS A 207 5.44 -9.05 -5.85
N MET A 208 6.04 -10.19 -6.18
CA MET A 208 5.40 -11.52 -6.15
C MET A 208 4.01 -11.55 -6.83
N LEU A 209 3.01 -12.16 -6.17
CA LEU A 209 1.68 -12.40 -6.73
C LEU A 209 0.91 -11.12 -7.10
N ALA A 210 1.31 -9.95 -6.61
CA ALA A 210 0.72 -8.68 -7.02
C ALA A 210 0.85 -8.40 -8.53
N ALA A 211 1.92 -8.89 -9.17
CA ALA A 211 2.12 -8.80 -10.61
C ALA A 211 1.03 -9.54 -11.41
N PHE A 212 0.38 -10.52 -10.80
CA PHE A 212 -0.61 -11.37 -11.47
C PHE A 212 -2.03 -10.79 -11.40
N LEU A 213 -2.24 -9.66 -10.72
CA LEU A 213 -3.55 -8.98 -10.71
C LEU A 213 -4.04 -8.60 -12.11
N VAL A 214 -3.12 -8.34 -13.05
CA VAL A 214 -3.45 -7.96 -14.42
C VAL A 214 -3.53 -9.17 -15.36
N LEU A 215 -2.89 -10.29 -15.00
CA LEU A 215 -2.76 -11.47 -15.86
C LEU A 215 -4.09 -12.02 -16.39
N PRO A 216 -5.14 -12.21 -15.56
CA PRO A 216 -6.42 -12.73 -16.07
C PRO A 216 -7.04 -11.79 -17.11
N ALA A 217 -6.96 -10.47 -16.90
CA ALA A 217 -7.51 -9.49 -17.83
C ALA A 217 -6.80 -9.52 -19.18
N LEU A 218 -5.47 -9.56 -19.18
CA LEU A 218 -4.67 -9.61 -20.41
C LEU A 218 -4.92 -10.91 -21.18
N ALA A 219 -4.94 -12.05 -20.47
CA ALA A 219 -5.19 -13.37 -21.05
C ALA A 219 -6.59 -13.46 -21.66
N LEU A 220 -7.64 -13.04 -20.93
CA LEU A 220 -9.01 -13.05 -21.40
C LEU A 220 -9.23 -12.09 -22.58
N ALA A 221 -8.64 -10.88 -22.55
CA ALA A 221 -8.71 -9.93 -23.66
C ALA A 221 -8.08 -10.52 -24.93
N TYR A 222 -6.91 -11.18 -24.82
CA TYR A 222 -6.28 -11.85 -25.95
C TYR A 222 -7.06 -13.09 -26.39
N LEU A 223 -7.51 -13.92 -25.47
CA LEU A 223 -8.29 -15.12 -25.77
C LEU A 223 -9.58 -14.78 -26.54
N TYR A 224 -10.22 -13.66 -26.19
CA TYR A 224 -11.41 -13.18 -26.87
C TYR A 224 -11.08 -12.50 -28.21
N ALA A 225 -10.23 -11.46 -28.21
CA ALA A 225 -10.02 -10.55 -29.34
C ALA A 225 -8.83 -10.91 -30.25
N GLY A 226 -7.98 -11.83 -29.89
CA GLY A 226 -6.81 -12.24 -30.66
C GLY A 226 -7.17 -12.72 -32.07
N PRO A 227 -6.39 -12.37 -33.13
CA PRO A 227 -6.70 -12.72 -34.50
C PRO A 227 -6.69 -14.23 -34.81
N PRO A 228 -5.75 -15.05 -34.27
CA PRO A 228 -5.64 -16.46 -34.63
C PRO A 228 -6.85 -17.32 -34.22
N LYS A 229 -6.93 -18.56 -34.70
CA LYS A 229 -7.90 -19.57 -34.25
C LYS A 229 -7.71 -19.86 -32.77
N LEU A 230 -8.77 -20.34 -32.08
CA LEU A 230 -8.79 -20.53 -30.61
C LEU A 230 -7.64 -21.41 -30.10
N GLY A 231 -7.41 -22.61 -30.71
CA GLY A 231 -6.31 -23.48 -30.29
C GLY A 231 -4.93 -22.80 -30.37
N LYS A 232 -4.67 -22.01 -31.43
CA LYS A 232 -3.42 -21.25 -31.54
C LYS A 232 -3.31 -20.16 -30.47
N ARG A 233 -4.42 -19.49 -30.11
CA ARG A 233 -4.42 -18.49 -29.03
C ARG A 233 -4.09 -19.11 -27.68
N ILE A 234 -4.67 -20.30 -27.39
CA ILE A 234 -4.36 -21.06 -26.18
C ILE A 234 -2.87 -21.45 -26.16
N GLY A 235 -2.34 -22.04 -27.24
CA GLY A 235 -0.93 -22.37 -27.33
C GLY A 235 0.01 -21.18 -27.14
N GLN A 236 -0.38 -20.03 -27.70
CA GLN A 236 0.40 -18.78 -27.54
C GLN A 236 0.34 -18.24 -26.10
N LEU A 237 -0.81 -18.36 -25.42
CA LEU A 237 -0.94 -17.99 -23.98
C LEU A 237 -0.10 -18.92 -23.11
N LEU A 238 -0.08 -20.23 -23.41
CA LEU A 238 0.78 -21.19 -22.70
C LEU A 238 2.27 -20.86 -22.91
N THR A 239 2.66 -20.47 -24.13
CA THR A 239 4.05 -20.01 -24.39
C THR A 239 4.37 -18.74 -23.60
N GLY A 240 3.42 -17.80 -23.48
CA GLY A 240 3.57 -16.63 -22.62
C GLY A 240 3.67 -16.99 -21.14
N GLY A 241 2.86 -17.97 -20.68
CA GLY A 241 2.94 -18.55 -19.34
C GLY A 241 4.28 -19.19 -19.04
N ALA A 242 4.83 -19.96 -20.00
CA ALA A 242 6.17 -20.53 -19.88
C ALA A 242 7.25 -19.44 -19.74
N ALA A 243 7.18 -18.37 -20.53
CA ALA A 243 8.09 -17.23 -20.40
C ALA A 243 7.99 -16.54 -19.02
N LEU A 244 6.76 -16.41 -18.47
CA LEU A 244 6.54 -15.90 -17.12
C LEU A 244 7.21 -16.81 -16.08
N LEU A 245 7.00 -18.13 -16.18
CA LEU A 245 7.59 -19.09 -15.24
C LEU A 245 9.12 -19.08 -15.29
N VAL A 246 9.72 -18.98 -16.47
CA VAL A 246 11.18 -18.89 -16.62
C VAL A 246 11.72 -17.61 -16.01
N THR A 247 11.09 -16.45 -16.29
CA THR A 247 11.58 -15.15 -15.83
C THR A 247 11.28 -14.86 -14.35
N ALA A 248 10.29 -15.52 -13.75
CA ALA A 248 10.04 -15.49 -12.31
C ALA A 248 10.86 -16.56 -11.59
N GLY A 249 10.97 -17.76 -12.18
CA GLY A 249 11.44 -18.97 -11.52
C GLY A 249 12.96 -19.06 -11.36
N TRP A 250 13.75 -18.41 -12.22
CA TRP A 250 15.21 -18.53 -12.14
C TRP A 250 15.77 -18.06 -10.80
N TRP A 251 15.30 -16.93 -10.29
CA TRP A 251 15.74 -16.40 -8.99
C TRP A 251 15.20 -17.23 -7.83
N VAL A 252 13.91 -17.66 -7.92
CA VAL A 252 13.32 -18.57 -6.93
C VAL A 252 14.10 -19.89 -6.88
N ALA A 253 14.55 -20.40 -8.02
CA ALA A 253 15.39 -21.61 -8.08
C ALA A 253 16.76 -21.39 -7.43
N ILE A 254 17.39 -20.23 -7.64
CA ILE A 254 18.65 -19.88 -6.97
C ILE A 254 18.45 -19.86 -5.45
N ASP A 255 17.41 -19.19 -4.95
CA ASP A 255 17.12 -19.11 -3.50
C ASP A 255 16.92 -20.51 -2.90
N LEU A 256 16.10 -21.36 -3.54
CA LEU A 256 15.80 -22.71 -3.06
C LEU A 256 16.99 -23.68 -3.13
N LEU A 257 17.86 -23.52 -4.14
CA LEU A 257 19.02 -24.39 -4.34
C LEU A 257 20.25 -23.95 -3.55
N THR A 258 20.29 -22.69 -3.06
CA THR A 258 21.38 -22.22 -2.22
C THR A 258 21.16 -22.71 -0.78
N PRO A 259 22.15 -23.40 -0.17
CA PRO A 259 22.03 -23.83 1.22
C PRO A 259 21.68 -22.66 2.17
N ALA A 260 20.91 -22.93 3.22
CA ALA A 260 20.49 -21.90 4.17
C ALA A 260 21.67 -21.18 4.85
N ALA A 261 22.82 -21.88 5.02
CA ALA A 261 24.03 -21.25 5.56
C ALA A 261 24.71 -20.26 4.59
N ASP A 262 24.42 -20.38 3.29
CA ASP A 262 25.05 -19.58 2.25
C ASP A 262 24.16 -18.45 1.72
N ARG A 263 22.97 -18.27 2.26
CA ARG A 263 22.05 -17.19 1.90
C ARG A 263 21.47 -16.52 3.15
N PRO A 264 20.94 -15.27 3.03
CA PRO A 264 20.25 -14.67 4.16
C PRO A 264 18.99 -15.47 4.52
N PHE A 265 18.58 -15.37 5.80
CA PHE A 265 17.26 -15.85 6.18
C PHE A 265 16.18 -15.13 5.38
N VAL A 266 15.21 -15.84 4.85
CA VAL A 266 14.11 -15.24 4.06
C VAL A 266 13.18 -14.50 5.01
N GLY A 267 13.27 -13.18 5.02
CA GLY A 267 12.51 -12.32 5.93
C GLY A 267 10.98 -12.49 5.80
N SER A 268 10.27 -12.35 6.92
CA SER A 268 8.82 -12.56 7.05
C SER A 268 8.34 -13.99 6.78
N THR A 269 9.22 -14.97 7.06
CA THR A 269 8.90 -16.41 7.04
C THR A 269 9.19 -17.06 8.39
N THR A 270 8.65 -18.25 8.63
CA THR A 270 8.98 -19.08 9.78
C THR A 270 9.92 -20.24 9.42
N ASP A 271 9.92 -20.64 8.16
CA ASP A 271 10.60 -21.83 7.66
C ASP A 271 11.79 -21.49 6.76
N ASN A 272 12.25 -20.23 6.78
CA ASN A 272 13.35 -19.76 5.93
C ASN A 272 13.16 -20.16 4.45
N ASN A 273 11.95 -19.99 3.90
CA ASN A 273 11.57 -20.50 2.59
C ASN A 273 10.86 -19.42 1.76
N ILE A 274 11.37 -19.17 0.56
CA ILE A 274 10.82 -18.18 -0.39
C ILE A 274 9.40 -18.53 -0.85
N LEU A 275 9.02 -19.81 -0.90
CA LEU A 275 7.66 -20.20 -1.27
C LEU A 275 6.67 -19.85 -0.15
N GLN A 276 7.09 -19.94 1.12
CA GLN A 276 6.30 -19.46 2.25
C GLN A 276 6.12 -17.94 2.19
N LEU A 277 7.16 -17.20 1.83
CA LEU A 277 7.06 -15.76 1.60
C LEU A 277 6.06 -15.46 0.47
N THR A 278 6.14 -16.21 -0.64
CA THR A 278 5.32 -15.99 -1.85
C THR A 278 3.84 -16.29 -1.62
N PHE A 279 3.53 -17.50 -1.14
CA PHE A 279 2.16 -17.98 -1.01
C PHE A 279 1.55 -17.66 0.37
N GLY A 280 2.37 -17.55 1.41
CA GLY A 280 1.97 -17.16 2.76
C GLY A 280 1.86 -15.64 2.90
N TYR A 281 2.93 -14.99 3.37
CA TYR A 281 2.92 -13.56 3.74
C TYR A 281 2.52 -12.61 2.61
N ASN A 282 3.08 -12.75 1.41
CA ASN A 282 2.75 -11.92 0.24
C ASN A 282 1.59 -12.46 -0.61
N GLY A 283 1.01 -13.61 -0.25
CA GLY A 283 -0.04 -14.30 -0.98
C GLY A 283 -1.36 -14.40 -0.22
N LEU A 284 -1.70 -15.62 0.20
CA LEU A 284 -2.99 -15.95 0.82
C LEU A 284 -3.26 -15.14 2.09
N SER A 285 -2.24 -14.88 2.90
CA SER A 285 -2.39 -14.07 4.12
C SER A 285 -2.90 -12.65 3.83
N ARG A 286 -2.51 -12.07 2.69
CA ARG A 286 -3.02 -10.76 2.24
C ARG A 286 -4.50 -10.82 1.85
N LEU A 287 -4.96 -11.95 1.32
CA LEU A 287 -6.34 -12.14 0.87
C LEU A 287 -7.28 -12.51 2.02
N THR A 288 -6.86 -13.47 2.88
CA THR A 288 -7.72 -14.08 3.91
C THR A 288 -7.62 -13.43 5.27
N GLY A 289 -6.58 -12.64 5.53
CA GLY A 289 -6.31 -12.05 6.84
C GLY A 289 -5.75 -13.05 7.86
N ASN A 290 -5.56 -14.31 7.49
CA ASN A 290 -4.96 -15.36 8.32
C ASN A 290 -3.43 -15.29 8.25
N GLY A 291 -2.84 -14.18 8.66
CA GLY A 291 -1.40 -13.96 8.69
C GLY A 291 -0.73 -14.31 10.01
N GLY A 292 -1.36 -15.17 10.80
CA GLY A 292 -0.73 -15.80 11.96
C GLY A 292 0.16 -16.95 11.50
N ALA A 293 1.31 -17.10 12.12
CA ALA A 293 2.18 -18.26 11.96
C ALA A 293 1.38 -19.56 12.12
N PRO A 294 1.74 -20.65 11.41
CA PRO A 294 1.22 -21.98 11.73
C PRO A 294 1.64 -22.33 13.17
N GLY A 295 0.74 -22.17 14.13
CA GLY A 295 0.98 -22.39 15.56
C GLY A 295 0.05 -21.58 16.47
N GLY A 296 -0.55 -20.49 15.97
CA GLY A 296 -1.54 -19.73 16.72
C GLY A 296 -2.96 -20.22 16.42
N GLY A 297 -3.54 -21.04 17.31
CA GLY A 297 -4.87 -21.61 17.21
C GLY A 297 -5.94 -20.55 16.91
N GLY A 298 -6.37 -20.50 15.66
CA GLY A 298 -7.53 -19.75 15.23
C GLY A 298 -8.81 -20.48 15.62
N GLY A 299 -9.46 -20.05 16.69
CA GLY A 299 -10.81 -20.48 17.01
C GLY A 299 -11.74 -20.18 15.84
N GLY A 300 -12.10 -21.20 15.06
CA GLY A 300 -13.14 -21.17 14.06
C GLY A 300 -14.48 -20.86 14.74
N ARG A 301 -15.05 -19.69 14.43
CA ARG A 301 -16.45 -19.44 14.68
C ARG A 301 -17.27 -20.02 13.54
N GLY A 302 -17.74 -21.24 13.79
CA GLY A 302 -18.84 -21.84 13.02
C GLY A 302 -20.10 -21.00 13.17
N ALA A 303 -20.70 -20.70 12.04
CA ALA A 303 -22.06 -20.21 11.96
C ALA A 303 -23.00 -21.34 12.40
N GLY A 304 -23.72 -21.16 13.44
CA GLY A 304 -24.79 -22.00 13.91
C GLY A 304 -25.81 -21.18 14.66
N GLY A 305 -26.94 -20.93 14.01
CA GLY A 305 -28.09 -20.28 14.58
C GLY A 305 -28.79 -21.17 15.56
N GLY A 306 -29.56 -20.62 16.46
CA GLY A 306 -30.60 -21.35 17.13
C GLY A 306 -30.87 -20.97 18.56
N ALA A 307 -31.94 -20.36 18.72
CA ALA A 307 -32.84 -20.07 19.77
C ALA A 307 -32.82 -20.96 21.06
N GLY A 308 -32.87 -20.28 22.22
CA GLY A 308 -33.94 -20.50 23.21
C GLY A 308 -33.71 -21.49 24.33
N GLN A 309 -33.79 -20.93 25.49
CA GLN A 309 -34.51 -21.37 26.72
C GLN A 309 -33.68 -21.81 27.93
N ALA A 310 -34.00 -21.06 28.94
CA ALA A 310 -33.64 -21.24 30.34
C ALA A 310 -34.30 -22.48 30.95
N ALA A 311 -33.68 -23.09 31.90
CA ALA A 311 -34.09 -23.37 33.29
C ALA A 311 -33.62 -24.71 33.82
N ARG A 312 -33.01 -24.60 34.99
CA ARG A 312 -33.07 -25.44 36.19
C ARG A 312 -32.81 -26.95 36.19
N GLY A 313 -31.78 -27.29 36.87
CA GLY A 313 -31.84 -28.08 38.04
C GLY A 313 -31.79 -29.62 37.90
N GLY A 314 -30.93 -30.26 38.63
CA GLY A 314 -31.19 -31.58 39.17
C GLY A 314 -30.19 -32.67 38.85
N ALA A 315 -29.55 -33.10 39.92
CA ALA A 315 -28.66 -34.21 40.05
C ALA A 315 -29.22 -35.58 39.62
N GLY A 316 -28.38 -36.53 39.25
CA GLY A 316 -28.71 -37.95 39.37
C GLY A 316 -27.99 -38.88 38.41
N ARG A 317 -26.98 -39.51 38.92
CA ARG A 317 -26.47 -40.91 38.82
C ARG A 317 -26.95 -41.84 37.74
N ALA A 318 -25.98 -42.48 37.13
CA ALA A 318 -25.70 -43.91 37.03
C ALA A 318 -26.17 -44.71 35.80
N ALA A 319 -25.19 -45.31 35.16
CA ALA A 319 -25.05 -46.71 34.78
C ALA A 319 -25.81 -47.26 33.55
N GLY A 320 -24.99 -47.89 32.70
CA GLY A 320 -25.34 -49.19 32.09
C GLY A 320 -25.62 -49.18 30.61
N GLY A 321 -24.67 -49.61 29.87
CA GLY A 321 -24.67 -50.93 29.23
C GLY A 321 -25.38 -51.05 27.86
N GLY A 322 -24.64 -51.57 26.95
CA GLY A 322 -25.28 -52.45 25.98
C GLY A 322 -25.03 -52.17 24.49
N ALA A 323 -24.28 -53.01 23.92
CA ALA A 323 -23.93 -53.30 22.58
C ALA A 323 -25.12 -53.51 21.58
N GLY A 324 -24.86 -53.34 20.29
CA GLY A 324 -25.72 -53.97 19.29
C GLY A 324 -25.47 -53.44 17.87
N ARG A 325 -24.90 -54.27 17.11
CA ARG A 325 -24.57 -54.30 15.66
C ARG A 325 -25.79 -54.20 14.73
N ALA A 326 -25.44 -53.83 13.51
CA ALA A 326 -25.67 -54.38 12.19
C ALA A 326 -26.50 -53.50 11.26
N ALA A 327 -25.95 -53.06 10.18
CA ALA A 327 -26.02 -53.54 8.80
C ALA A 327 -27.42 -53.52 8.13
N GLY A 328 -27.45 -52.91 6.92
CA GLY A 328 -28.52 -53.18 5.96
C GLY A 328 -28.65 -52.13 4.85
N ASN A 329 -28.18 -52.48 3.69
CA ASN A 329 -28.43 -51.95 2.37
C ASN A 329 -29.90 -51.77 2.00
N GLY A 330 -30.16 -50.89 1.03
CA GLY A 330 -31.41 -50.92 0.27
C GLY A 330 -31.60 -49.71 -0.67
N THR A 331 -31.21 -49.96 -1.90
CA THR A 331 -31.60 -49.22 -3.11
C THR A 331 -33.11 -49.24 -3.34
N ALA A 332 -33.72 -48.21 -3.92
CA ALA A 332 -34.56 -48.27 -5.12
C ALA A 332 -35.16 -46.92 -5.56
N ARG A 333 -35.13 -46.79 -6.86
CA ARG A 333 -35.83 -45.79 -7.71
C ARG A 333 -37.32 -45.83 -7.61
N THR A 334 -38.04 -44.75 -7.98
CA THR A 334 -39.02 -44.61 -9.11
C THR A 334 -39.76 -43.27 -8.97
N THR A 335 -39.72 -42.41 -9.92
CA THR A 335 -40.63 -42.02 -11.03
C THR A 335 -42.08 -41.69 -10.67
N GLY A 336 -42.57 -40.57 -11.21
CA GLY A 336 -43.96 -40.26 -11.49
C GLY A 336 -44.41 -38.86 -11.13
N SER A 337 -44.44 -37.89 -11.99
CA SER A 337 -45.42 -37.37 -12.96
C SER A 337 -46.76 -36.96 -12.39
N GLY A 338 -47.23 -35.75 -12.76
CA GLY A 338 -48.66 -35.39 -12.80
C GLY A 338 -48.98 -34.01 -12.20
N THR A 339 -48.95 -33.00 -12.95
CA THR A 339 -50.01 -32.21 -13.65
C THR A 339 -51.09 -31.54 -12.79
N ALA A 340 -51.13 -30.21 -13.01
CA ALA A 340 -52.29 -29.37 -13.35
C ALA A 340 -53.15 -28.68 -12.28
N GLY A 341 -53.38 -27.44 -12.52
CA GLY A 341 -54.60 -26.67 -12.40
C GLY A 341 -54.75 -25.80 -11.17
N GLY A 342 -54.85 -24.55 -11.26
CA GLY A 342 -55.77 -23.68 -11.89
C GLY A 342 -56.42 -22.69 -10.94
N GLY A 343 -56.62 -21.48 -11.37
CA GLY A 343 -57.69 -20.54 -10.93
C GLY A 343 -57.28 -19.54 -9.84
N ALA A 344 -57.11 -18.31 -10.08
CA ALA A 344 -57.90 -17.18 -10.61
C ALA A 344 -58.73 -16.42 -9.53
N GLN A 345 -58.59 -15.11 -9.66
CA GLN A 345 -59.50 -14.01 -9.22
C GLN A 345 -59.34 -13.47 -7.81
N ALA A 346 -59.09 -12.25 -7.60
CA ALA A 346 -59.56 -10.91 -8.05
C ALA A 346 -60.35 -10.17 -6.97
N ALA A 347 -60.18 -8.89 -7.03
CA ALA A 347 -61.06 -7.78 -6.59
C ALA A 347 -60.68 -7.12 -5.23
N SER A 348 -60.23 -5.91 -5.23
CA SER A 348 -60.85 -4.58 -5.46
C SER A 348 -61.37 -3.90 -4.19
N GLY A 349 -61.10 -2.58 -4.12
CA GLY A 349 -61.82 -1.62 -3.31
C GLY A 349 -60.92 -0.71 -2.49
N SER A 350 -60.48 0.41 -2.93
CA SER A 350 -60.96 1.80 -3.05
C SER A 350 -61.47 2.48 -1.79
N ALA A 351 -60.95 3.64 -1.56
CA ALA A 351 -61.46 5.03 -1.32
C ALA A 351 -60.81 5.68 -0.10
N ALA A 352 -60.11 6.74 -0.26
CA ALA A 352 -60.45 8.16 -0.35
C ALA A 352 -60.79 8.82 1.02
N GLY A 353 -60.17 9.94 1.25
CA GLY A 353 -60.68 10.91 2.25
C GLY A 353 -59.67 11.97 2.74
N ASN A 354 -59.57 13.02 2.03
CA ASN A 354 -59.29 14.43 2.33
C ASN A 354 -59.25 14.93 3.79
N GLY A 355 -58.42 15.91 4.04
CA GLY A 355 -58.61 16.89 5.10
C GLY A 355 -57.47 17.88 5.31
N ALA A 356 -57.58 19.03 4.74
CA ALA A 356 -56.73 20.20 4.85
C ALA A 356 -56.89 20.92 6.22
N GLY A 357 -55.85 21.67 6.62
CA GLY A 357 -55.98 22.64 7.70
C GLY A 357 -54.71 23.42 8.01
N ARG A 358 -54.73 24.67 7.61
CA ARG A 358 -53.78 25.77 7.83
C ARG A 358 -53.72 26.24 9.28
N ALA A 359 -52.60 26.81 9.71
CA ALA A 359 -52.31 28.21 10.12
C ALA A 359 -51.18 28.23 11.13
N ALA A 360 -50.08 28.88 10.88
CA ALA A 360 -49.64 30.24 11.18
C ALA A 360 -49.62 30.65 12.68
N GLY A 361 -48.47 31.13 13.13
CA GLY A 361 -48.38 31.94 14.35
C GLY A 361 -46.94 32.13 14.86
N ASN A 362 -46.48 33.35 14.71
CA ASN A 362 -45.24 33.98 15.19
C ASN A 362 -45.03 33.98 16.70
N GLY A 363 -43.77 34.12 17.13
CA GLY A 363 -43.52 34.74 18.41
C GLY A 363 -42.07 34.58 18.90
N ALA A 364 -41.34 35.66 18.86
CA ALA A 364 -40.01 35.85 19.40
C ALA A 364 -40.01 35.94 20.97
N ALA A 365 -38.94 35.55 21.64
CA ALA A 365 -38.16 36.40 22.55
C ALA A 365 -37.30 35.62 23.55
N ARG A 366 -36.04 36.00 23.60
CA ARG A 366 -35.02 36.07 24.66
C ARG A 366 -35.36 35.58 26.08
N ALA A 367 -34.45 34.78 26.67
CA ALA A 367 -33.57 35.27 27.74
C ALA A 367 -32.83 34.12 28.46
N ALA A 368 -31.67 34.44 28.98
CA ALA A 368 -30.69 33.71 29.70
C ALA A 368 -31.13 32.99 30.97
N GLY A 369 -30.36 31.98 31.41
CA GLY A 369 -30.38 31.52 32.78
C GLY A 369 -29.82 30.13 33.01
N SER A 370 -28.78 30.08 33.76
CA SER A 370 -27.95 29.01 34.25
C SER A 370 -28.60 27.86 35.01
N ALA A 371 -27.87 26.72 35.00
CA ALA A 371 -27.73 25.72 36.08
C ALA A 371 -28.77 24.60 36.26
N GLY A 372 -28.25 23.37 36.34
CA GLY A 372 -28.88 22.29 37.08
C GLY A 372 -29.07 20.97 36.30
N ARG A 373 -28.24 19.97 36.56
CA ARG A 373 -28.57 18.56 36.34
C ARG A 373 -29.65 18.11 37.32
N PRO A 374 -30.55 17.15 37.04
CA PRO A 374 -30.23 15.76 37.04
C PRO A 374 -30.96 14.87 36.00
N ALA A 375 -30.62 13.59 36.05
CA ALA A 375 -30.95 12.44 35.22
C ALA A 375 -32.45 12.19 34.94
N GLY A 376 -32.69 11.61 33.73
CA GLY A 376 -33.98 11.00 33.41
C GLY A 376 -34.03 10.53 31.95
N GLY A 377 -34.28 9.24 31.77
CA GLY A 377 -34.24 8.50 30.54
C GLY A 377 -35.23 8.88 29.46
N GLY A 378 -34.89 8.52 28.25
CA GLY A 378 -35.76 8.68 27.06
C GLY A 378 -35.19 7.99 25.84
N LEU A 379 -35.87 7.00 25.36
CA LEU A 379 -35.70 6.16 24.17
C LEU A 379 -35.40 6.98 22.89
N GLY A 380 -34.37 6.57 22.20
CA GLY A 380 -34.07 7.09 20.86
C GLY A 380 -33.09 6.24 20.09
N ARG A 381 -33.62 5.41 19.23
CA ARG A 381 -33.05 4.81 18.00
C ARG A 381 -31.59 4.28 18.03
N ALA A 382 -31.53 2.95 18.05
CA ALA A 382 -30.37 2.15 17.76
C ALA A 382 -29.84 2.42 16.33
N ALA A 383 -28.65 3.00 16.26
CA ALA A 383 -27.72 2.79 15.15
C ALA A 383 -26.66 1.84 15.69
N ALA A 384 -26.59 0.67 15.10
CA ALA A 384 -25.68 -0.40 15.47
C ALA A 384 -24.23 0.05 15.44
N GLY A 385 -23.65 0.30 16.62
CA GLY A 385 -22.25 0.43 16.84
C GLY A 385 -21.73 -0.85 17.45
N HIS A 386 -21.10 -1.71 16.67
CA HIS A 386 -20.32 -2.81 17.22
C HIS A 386 -18.99 -2.30 17.74
N GLY A 387 -18.89 -2.16 19.03
CA GLY A 387 -17.64 -2.03 19.75
C GLY A 387 -16.89 -3.36 19.74
N PHE A 388 -15.68 -3.35 19.20
CA PHE A 388 -14.69 -4.40 19.42
C PHE A 388 -13.38 -3.77 19.84
N GLY A 389 -13.02 -3.98 21.10
CA GLY A 389 -11.67 -3.83 21.58
C GLY A 389 -10.80 -4.98 21.06
N GLY A 390 -9.61 -4.66 20.57
CA GLY A 390 -8.60 -5.63 20.15
C GLY A 390 -7.74 -5.00 19.07
N GLY A 391 -6.50 -4.63 19.37
CA GLY A 391 -5.54 -4.01 18.48
C GLY A 391 -5.25 -4.85 17.22
N ARG A 392 -6.05 -4.62 16.20
CA ARG A 392 -5.74 -4.94 14.80
C ARG A 392 -5.79 -3.61 14.10
N GLY A 393 -4.75 -3.28 13.33
CA GLY A 393 -4.71 -2.07 12.52
C GLY A 393 -6.08 -1.86 11.89
N ALA A 394 -6.72 -0.73 12.16
CA ALA A 394 -8.04 -0.39 11.66
C ALA A 394 -8.03 -0.24 10.15
N GLY A 395 -7.96 -1.39 9.44
CA GLY A 395 -8.27 -1.47 8.03
C GLY A 395 -9.74 -1.14 7.87
N ALA A 396 -10.07 -0.16 7.03
CA ALA A 396 -11.44 0.04 6.56
C ALA A 396 -12.02 -1.33 6.19
N GLY A 397 -13.24 -1.62 6.65
CA GLY A 397 -13.88 -2.92 6.43
C GLY A 397 -13.79 -3.37 4.98
N THR A 398 -13.69 -4.67 4.76
CA THR A 398 -13.73 -5.26 3.41
C THR A 398 -15.08 -5.00 2.77
N GLY A 399 -15.10 -4.78 1.45
CA GLY A 399 -16.35 -4.55 0.70
C GLY A 399 -16.15 -3.60 -0.49
N LEU A 400 -17.13 -3.53 -1.36
CA LEU A 400 -17.11 -2.72 -2.59
C LEU A 400 -16.87 -1.22 -2.33
N THR A 401 -17.27 -0.71 -1.18
CA THR A 401 -17.10 0.70 -0.80
C THR A 401 -15.71 1.04 -0.29
N ARG A 402 -14.83 0.05 -0.06
CA ARG A 402 -13.49 0.25 0.52
C ARG A 402 -12.62 1.21 -0.29
N LEU A 403 -12.64 1.10 -1.63
CA LEU A 403 -11.91 2.00 -2.52
C LEU A 403 -12.40 3.45 -2.45
N PHE A 404 -13.61 3.67 -1.96
CA PHE A 404 -14.22 4.97 -1.73
C PHE A 404 -14.08 5.44 -0.27
N GLY A 405 -13.59 4.60 0.62
CA GLY A 405 -13.42 4.86 2.04
C GLY A 405 -12.38 5.96 2.35
N ALA A 406 -12.22 6.30 3.64
CA ALA A 406 -11.32 7.37 4.08
C ALA A 406 -9.86 7.08 3.69
N ASN A 407 -9.39 5.84 3.88
CA ASN A 407 -7.99 5.48 3.68
C ASN A 407 -7.57 5.40 2.20
N MET A 408 -8.46 4.92 1.32
CA MET A 408 -8.14 4.69 -0.09
C MET A 408 -8.72 5.72 -1.05
N GLY A 409 -9.85 6.35 -0.67
CA GLY A 409 -10.60 7.21 -1.58
C GLY A 409 -9.78 8.38 -2.12
N GLY A 410 -9.09 9.11 -1.25
CA GLY A 410 -8.23 10.23 -1.62
C GLY A 410 -7.02 9.82 -2.46
N GLN A 411 -6.60 8.55 -2.41
CA GLN A 411 -5.47 8.01 -3.14
C GLN A 411 -5.79 7.79 -4.62
N ILE A 412 -7.01 7.23 -4.92
CA ILE A 412 -7.30 6.63 -6.23
C ILE A 412 -8.69 6.93 -6.80
N SER A 413 -9.71 7.14 -5.96
CA SER A 413 -11.10 7.04 -6.43
C SER A 413 -11.66 8.28 -7.12
N TRP A 414 -10.89 9.35 -7.31
CA TRP A 414 -11.31 10.61 -7.91
C TRP A 414 -12.08 10.46 -9.21
N LEU A 415 -11.56 9.64 -10.12
CA LEU A 415 -12.11 9.37 -11.44
C LEU A 415 -12.66 7.94 -11.57
N LEU A 416 -12.68 7.16 -10.49
CA LEU A 416 -13.17 5.78 -10.52
C LEU A 416 -14.65 5.69 -10.95
N PRO A 417 -15.58 6.54 -10.46
CA PRO A 417 -16.96 6.53 -10.97
C PRO A 417 -17.05 6.80 -12.47
N ALA A 418 -16.32 7.79 -12.98
CA ALA A 418 -16.30 8.10 -14.42
C ALA A 418 -15.65 6.98 -15.25
N ALA A 419 -14.61 6.30 -14.73
CA ALA A 419 -13.97 5.16 -15.41
C ALA A 419 -14.94 3.98 -15.53
N LEU A 420 -15.76 3.71 -14.49
CA LEU A 420 -16.79 2.68 -14.56
C LEU A 420 -17.92 3.04 -15.54
N ILE A 421 -18.35 4.31 -15.57
CA ILE A 421 -19.32 4.81 -16.57
C ILE A 421 -18.74 4.66 -17.99
N ALA A 422 -17.45 5.03 -18.18
CA ALA A 422 -16.75 4.86 -19.44
C ALA A 422 -16.67 3.39 -19.88
N LEU A 423 -16.37 2.47 -18.95
CA LEU A 423 -16.33 1.03 -19.21
C LEU A 423 -17.69 0.52 -19.72
N VAL A 424 -18.78 0.84 -19.02
CA VAL A 424 -20.14 0.45 -19.43
C VAL A 424 -20.48 1.04 -20.82
N ALA A 425 -20.16 2.32 -21.05
CA ALA A 425 -20.39 2.96 -22.33
C ALA A 425 -19.59 2.31 -23.47
N LEU A 426 -18.31 1.96 -23.26
CA LEU A 426 -17.45 1.29 -24.24
C LEU A 426 -17.96 -0.11 -24.57
N LEU A 427 -18.41 -0.89 -23.58
CA LEU A 427 -19.01 -2.20 -23.79
C LEU A 427 -20.33 -2.07 -24.59
N TRP A 428 -21.17 -1.09 -24.25
CA TRP A 428 -22.41 -0.81 -24.98
C TRP A 428 -22.17 -0.40 -26.43
N LEU A 429 -21.23 0.53 -26.67
CA LEU A 429 -20.90 1.00 -28.02
C LEU A 429 -20.33 -0.11 -28.91
N SER A 430 -19.57 -1.04 -28.32
CA SER A 430 -18.94 -2.15 -29.04
C SER A 430 -19.81 -3.43 -29.10
N ARG A 431 -21.05 -3.45 -28.52
CA ARG A 431 -21.88 -4.66 -28.42
C ARG A 431 -22.23 -5.34 -29.75
N ARG A 432 -22.32 -4.56 -30.80
CA ARG A 432 -22.59 -5.04 -32.18
C ARG A 432 -21.33 -5.23 -33.03
N GLY A 433 -20.16 -4.87 -32.50
CA GLY A 433 -18.87 -5.04 -33.18
C GLY A 433 -18.46 -6.51 -33.31
N GLY A 434 -17.66 -6.84 -34.32
CA GLY A 434 -17.07 -8.18 -34.45
C GLY A 434 -16.15 -8.53 -33.28
N ARG A 435 -15.72 -9.78 -33.22
CA ARG A 435 -14.85 -10.30 -32.16
C ARG A 435 -13.54 -9.49 -32.00
N THR A 436 -12.97 -9.02 -33.10
CA THR A 436 -11.71 -8.27 -33.15
C THR A 436 -11.90 -6.74 -33.03
N ASP A 437 -13.08 -6.27 -32.61
CA ASP A 437 -13.33 -4.85 -32.39
C ASP A 437 -12.38 -4.30 -31.32
N ARG A 438 -11.61 -3.25 -31.69
CA ARG A 438 -10.56 -2.66 -30.84
C ARG A 438 -11.13 -1.96 -29.61
N THR A 439 -12.35 -1.40 -29.70
CA THR A 439 -13.01 -0.74 -28.58
C THR A 439 -13.41 -1.76 -27.52
N ARG A 440 -13.97 -2.90 -27.96
CA ARG A 440 -14.30 -4.03 -27.06
C ARG A 440 -13.05 -4.64 -26.45
N ALA A 441 -12.00 -4.86 -27.26
CA ALA A 441 -10.73 -5.38 -26.78
C ALA A 441 -10.11 -4.47 -25.70
N ALA A 442 -10.16 -3.15 -25.92
CA ALA A 442 -9.72 -2.17 -24.92
C ALA A 442 -10.56 -2.20 -23.65
N ALA A 443 -11.90 -2.27 -23.77
CA ALA A 443 -12.80 -2.39 -22.62
C ALA A 443 -12.55 -3.68 -21.81
N LEU A 444 -12.31 -4.82 -22.48
CA LEU A 444 -11.99 -6.08 -21.81
C LEU A 444 -10.60 -6.03 -21.13
N LEU A 445 -9.59 -5.46 -21.78
CA LEU A 445 -8.24 -5.37 -21.22
C LEU A 445 -8.20 -4.43 -20.01
N TRP A 446 -8.58 -3.17 -20.20
CA TRP A 446 -8.49 -2.14 -19.15
C TRP A 446 -9.59 -2.27 -18.11
N GLY A 447 -10.83 -2.60 -18.54
CA GLY A 447 -11.96 -2.83 -17.64
C GLY A 447 -11.78 -4.12 -16.84
N GLY A 448 -11.30 -5.19 -17.47
CA GLY A 448 -10.96 -6.44 -16.78
C GLY A 448 -9.87 -6.23 -15.72
N TRP A 449 -8.81 -5.49 -16.06
CA TRP A 449 -7.77 -5.12 -15.09
C TRP A 449 -8.34 -4.30 -13.93
N LEU A 450 -9.10 -3.22 -14.22
CA LEU A 450 -9.72 -2.40 -13.19
C LEU A 450 -10.61 -3.21 -12.25
N LEU A 451 -11.48 -4.07 -12.80
CA LEU A 451 -12.43 -4.85 -12.01
C LEU A 451 -11.74 -5.93 -11.18
N ILE A 452 -10.82 -6.71 -11.76
CA ILE A 452 -10.14 -7.81 -11.04
C ILE A 452 -9.28 -7.23 -9.92
N ALA A 453 -8.40 -6.28 -10.22
CA ALA A 453 -7.55 -5.68 -9.20
C ALA A 453 -8.37 -4.87 -8.18
N GLY A 454 -9.40 -4.15 -8.63
CA GLY A 454 -10.31 -3.41 -7.76
C GLY A 454 -11.07 -4.31 -6.80
N LEU A 455 -11.57 -5.49 -7.24
CA LEU A 455 -12.23 -6.46 -6.38
C LEU A 455 -11.25 -7.06 -5.36
N VAL A 456 -10.04 -7.44 -5.79
CA VAL A 456 -9.02 -7.94 -4.86
C VAL A 456 -8.72 -6.90 -3.79
N LEU A 457 -8.46 -5.64 -4.15
CA LEU A 457 -8.22 -4.55 -3.18
C LEU A 457 -9.42 -4.26 -2.28
N SER A 458 -10.64 -4.46 -2.77
CA SER A 458 -11.89 -4.26 -2.00
C SER A 458 -12.11 -5.34 -0.96
N PHE A 459 -11.78 -6.60 -1.27
CA PHE A 459 -12.13 -7.75 -0.43
C PHE A 459 -10.95 -8.38 0.31
N MET A 460 -9.69 -8.04 -0.02
CA MET A 460 -8.55 -8.52 0.76
C MET A 460 -8.67 -8.12 2.24
N SER A 461 -8.49 -9.06 3.15
CA SER A 461 -8.69 -8.87 4.60
C SER A 461 -7.40 -8.81 5.40
N GLY A 462 -6.25 -9.14 4.81
CA GLY A 462 -4.93 -9.04 5.42
C GLY A 462 -4.35 -7.63 5.42
N ILE A 463 -3.04 -7.52 5.66
CA ILE A 463 -2.31 -6.24 5.65
C ILE A 463 -2.53 -5.54 4.31
N SER A 464 -3.07 -4.33 4.35
CA SER A 464 -3.42 -3.55 3.17
C SER A 464 -3.03 -2.09 3.38
N HIS A 465 -2.10 -1.62 2.58
CA HIS A 465 -1.70 -0.22 2.53
C HIS A 465 -2.50 0.55 1.50
N SER A 466 -2.74 1.83 1.76
CA SER A 466 -3.51 2.71 0.87
C SER A 466 -2.87 2.85 -0.51
N TYR A 467 -1.54 2.78 -0.59
CA TYR A 467 -0.77 2.92 -1.82
C TYR A 467 -0.86 1.70 -2.76
N TYR A 468 -1.31 0.52 -2.32
CA TYR A 468 -1.58 -0.61 -3.22
C TYR A 468 -2.58 -0.25 -4.32
N THR A 469 -3.38 0.80 -4.11
CA THR A 469 -4.32 1.31 -5.10
C THR A 469 -3.65 1.87 -6.36
N LEU A 470 -2.32 2.08 -6.37
CA LEU A 470 -1.57 2.43 -7.58
C LEU A 470 -1.77 1.39 -8.69
N ALA A 471 -1.92 0.11 -8.34
CA ALA A 471 -2.16 -0.98 -9.30
C ALA A 471 -3.38 -0.75 -10.22
N ILE A 472 -4.36 0.08 -9.84
CA ILE A 472 -5.53 0.39 -10.67
C ILE A 472 -5.49 1.78 -11.32
N ALA A 473 -4.43 2.57 -11.12
CA ALA A 473 -4.30 3.90 -11.74
C ALA A 473 -4.16 3.84 -13.27
N PRO A 474 -3.34 2.95 -13.88
CA PRO A 474 -3.24 2.84 -15.33
C PRO A 474 -4.57 2.52 -16.03
N PRO A 475 -5.37 1.52 -15.58
CA PRO A 475 -6.65 1.24 -16.22
C PRO A 475 -7.68 2.35 -16.04
N ILE A 476 -7.70 3.09 -14.91
CA ILE A 476 -8.54 4.28 -14.75
C ILE A 476 -8.18 5.32 -15.82
N GLY A 477 -6.88 5.64 -15.97
CA GLY A 477 -6.40 6.57 -16.99
C GLY A 477 -6.79 6.15 -18.41
N ALA A 478 -6.58 4.88 -18.76
CA ALA A 478 -6.93 4.33 -20.06
C ALA A 478 -8.43 4.42 -20.35
N LEU A 479 -9.28 4.01 -19.42
CA LEU A 479 -10.74 4.04 -19.59
C LEU A 479 -11.28 5.46 -19.72
N ILE A 480 -10.76 6.41 -18.94
CA ILE A 480 -11.12 7.83 -19.06
C ILE A 480 -10.72 8.37 -20.43
N GLY A 481 -9.48 8.15 -20.86
CA GLY A 481 -9.00 8.64 -22.15
C GLY A 481 -9.76 8.06 -23.34
N ILE A 482 -9.92 6.72 -23.38
CA ILE A 482 -10.63 6.01 -24.45
C ILE A 482 -12.12 6.37 -24.44
N GLY A 483 -12.76 6.34 -23.27
CA GLY A 483 -14.17 6.64 -23.07
C GLY A 483 -14.52 8.08 -23.51
N ALA A 484 -13.75 9.06 -23.02
CA ALA A 484 -13.91 10.45 -23.40
C ALA A 484 -13.80 10.64 -24.92
N ALA A 485 -12.77 10.04 -25.56
CA ALA A 485 -12.59 10.17 -27.02
C ALA A 485 -13.74 9.54 -27.81
N ARG A 486 -14.19 8.34 -27.43
CA ARG A 486 -15.28 7.65 -28.14
C ARG A 486 -16.63 8.35 -27.94
N LEU A 487 -16.95 8.77 -26.73
CA LEU A 487 -18.17 9.52 -26.45
C LEU A 487 -18.17 10.89 -27.13
N TRP A 488 -17.00 11.55 -27.20
CA TRP A 488 -16.83 12.82 -27.91
C TRP A 488 -17.07 12.68 -29.42
N GLN A 489 -16.67 11.56 -30.05
CA GLN A 489 -16.94 11.29 -31.47
C GLN A 489 -18.44 11.24 -31.80
N ILE A 490 -19.25 10.76 -30.85
CA ILE A 490 -20.70 10.64 -30.96
C ILE A 490 -21.46 11.71 -30.16
N ARG A 491 -20.84 12.83 -29.82
CA ARG A 491 -21.43 13.90 -28.98
C ARG A 491 -22.67 14.56 -29.61
N ALA A 492 -22.91 14.34 -30.89
CA ALA A 492 -24.15 14.76 -31.54
C ALA A 492 -25.38 13.96 -31.03
N THR A 493 -25.16 12.72 -30.56
CA THR A 493 -26.22 11.88 -30.04
C THR A 493 -26.50 12.19 -28.55
N TRP A 494 -27.73 11.94 -28.10
CA TRP A 494 -28.09 12.04 -26.67
C TRP A 494 -27.24 11.10 -25.81
N PHE A 495 -27.00 9.89 -26.27
CA PHE A 495 -26.17 8.92 -25.55
C PHE A 495 -24.75 9.46 -25.32
N GLY A 496 -24.09 10.00 -26.37
CA GLY A 496 -22.71 10.50 -26.25
C GLY A 496 -22.61 11.68 -25.28
N ARG A 497 -23.43 12.75 -25.49
CA ARG A 497 -23.40 13.94 -24.63
C ARG A 497 -23.92 13.69 -23.23
N GLY A 498 -24.99 12.88 -23.09
CA GLY A 498 -25.56 12.53 -21.79
C GLY A 498 -24.58 11.73 -20.92
N THR A 499 -23.92 10.72 -21.49
CA THR A 499 -22.91 9.94 -20.77
C THR A 499 -21.70 10.78 -20.38
N LEU A 500 -21.22 11.70 -21.25
CA LEU A 500 -20.15 12.65 -20.91
C LEU A 500 -20.56 13.56 -19.75
N ALA A 501 -21.78 14.12 -19.80
CA ALA A 501 -22.29 14.98 -18.73
C ALA A 501 -22.40 14.23 -17.40
N VAL A 502 -22.94 13.00 -17.41
CA VAL A 502 -23.06 12.15 -16.22
C VAL A 502 -21.66 11.81 -15.64
N ALA A 503 -20.69 11.48 -16.50
CA ALA A 503 -19.33 11.18 -16.03
C ALA A 503 -18.65 12.39 -15.39
N VAL A 504 -18.83 13.60 -15.95
CA VAL A 504 -18.29 14.85 -15.39
C VAL A 504 -18.97 15.18 -14.06
N LEU A 505 -20.30 15.09 -13.99
CA LEU A 505 -21.05 15.35 -12.74
C LEU A 505 -20.70 14.34 -11.66
N ALA A 506 -20.56 13.05 -12.01
CA ALA A 506 -20.14 12.01 -11.06
C ALA A 506 -18.74 12.30 -10.50
N SER A 507 -17.79 12.73 -11.36
CA SER A 507 -16.44 13.12 -10.92
C SER A 507 -16.45 14.35 -10.02
N ALA A 508 -17.21 15.40 -10.40
CA ALA A 508 -17.31 16.64 -9.61
C ALA A 508 -17.99 16.41 -8.25
N GLY A 509 -19.09 15.65 -8.24
CA GLY A 509 -19.79 15.28 -7.01
C GLY A 509 -18.93 14.41 -6.09
N TRP A 510 -18.19 13.46 -6.65
CA TRP A 510 -17.28 12.64 -5.86
C TRP A 510 -16.08 13.45 -5.36
N ALA A 511 -15.53 14.36 -6.15
CA ALA A 511 -14.49 15.28 -5.72
C ALA A 511 -14.95 16.16 -4.54
N TRP A 512 -16.22 16.62 -4.52
CA TRP A 512 -16.80 17.31 -3.37
C TRP A 512 -16.73 16.46 -2.11
N VAL A 513 -17.14 15.17 -2.18
CA VAL A 513 -17.09 14.25 -1.04
C VAL A 513 -15.67 14.04 -0.53
N LEU A 514 -14.70 13.86 -1.44
CA LEU A 514 -13.29 13.66 -1.07
C LEU A 514 -12.69 14.91 -0.43
N LEU A 515 -12.92 16.09 -0.99
CA LEU A 515 -12.42 17.38 -0.46
C LEU A 515 -13.10 17.77 0.87
N ALA A 516 -14.34 17.34 1.10
CA ALA A 516 -15.04 17.55 2.36
C ALA A 516 -14.41 16.79 3.54
N ARG A 517 -13.58 15.79 3.31
CA ARG A 517 -12.84 15.04 4.34
C ARG A 517 -11.72 15.86 4.98
N SER A 518 -11.27 16.92 4.32
CA SER A 518 -10.28 17.88 4.83
C SER A 518 -10.84 19.31 4.72
N PRO A 519 -11.82 19.69 5.53
CA PRO A 519 -12.64 20.90 5.31
C PRO A 519 -11.83 22.20 5.39
N GLY A 520 -10.74 22.24 6.16
CA GLY A 520 -9.83 23.39 6.25
C GLY A 520 -8.85 23.52 5.08
N TRP A 521 -8.73 22.49 4.24
CA TRP A 521 -7.79 22.47 3.11
C TRP A 521 -8.48 22.97 1.84
N TYR A 522 -8.13 24.18 1.39
CA TYR A 522 -8.66 24.85 0.19
C TYR A 522 -10.20 24.75 0.03
N PRO A 523 -11.02 25.28 0.96
CA PRO A 523 -12.48 25.09 0.94
C PRO A 523 -13.17 25.61 -0.32
N GLY A 524 -12.61 26.63 -1.00
CA GLY A 524 -13.13 27.14 -2.25
C GLY A 524 -12.95 26.18 -3.44
N LEU A 525 -11.94 25.28 -3.39
CA LEU A 525 -11.65 24.37 -4.51
C LEU A 525 -12.81 23.44 -4.81
N ARG A 526 -13.50 22.91 -3.79
CA ARG A 526 -14.66 22.03 -3.97
C ARG A 526 -15.82 22.72 -4.68
N VAL A 527 -16.04 24.02 -4.38
CA VAL A 527 -17.07 24.83 -5.04
C VAL A 527 -16.70 25.07 -6.50
N ILE A 528 -15.45 25.47 -6.77
CA ILE A 528 -14.94 25.66 -8.14
C ILE A 528 -15.12 24.40 -8.99
N ILE A 529 -14.75 23.24 -8.46
CA ILE A 529 -14.86 21.94 -9.16
C ILE A 529 -16.32 21.61 -9.49
N VAL A 530 -17.24 21.79 -8.54
CA VAL A 530 -18.67 21.50 -8.76
C VAL A 530 -19.28 22.47 -9.77
N VAL A 531 -19.02 23.78 -9.61
CA VAL A 531 -19.49 24.80 -10.57
C VAL A 531 -18.96 24.50 -11.97
N ALA A 532 -17.66 24.22 -12.11
CA ALA A 532 -17.08 23.84 -13.40
C ALA A 532 -17.74 22.58 -13.98
N GLY A 533 -18.01 21.58 -13.13
CA GLY A 533 -18.68 20.33 -13.53
C GLY A 533 -20.12 20.56 -14.02
N VAL A 534 -20.89 21.35 -13.29
CA VAL A 534 -22.27 21.70 -13.69
C VAL A 534 -22.29 22.50 -14.99
N LEU A 535 -21.45 23.51 -15.12
CA LEU A 535 -21.35 24.31 -16.36
C LEU A 535 -20.90 23.45 -17.55
N ALA A 536 -19.89 22.58 -17.37
CA ALA A 536 -19.45 21.67 -18.41
C ALA A 536 -20.58 20.72 -18.85
N ALA A 537 -21.28 20.13 -17.89
CA ALA A 537 -22.40 19.21 -18.16
C ALA A 537 -23.56 19.94 -18.88
N ALA A 538 -23.91 21.15 -18.46
CA ALA A 538 -24.91 21.97 -19.10
C ALA A 538 -24.54 22.28 -20.56
N LEU A 539 -23.28 22.68 -20.81
CA LEU A 539 -22.78 22.93 -22.17
C LEU A 539 -22.81 21.66 -23.04
N MET A 540 -22.48 20.49 -22.47
CA MET A 540 -22.54 19.21 -23.20
C MET A 540 -23.99 18.84 -23.54
N LEU A 541 -24.95 19.03 -22.62
CA LEU A 541 -26.36 18.69 -22.81
C LEU A 541 -27.07 19.65 -23.79
N ALA A 542 -26.67 20.93 -23.83
CA ALA A 542 -27.27 21.92 -24.72
C ALA A 542 -27.20 21.56 -26.22
N GLY A 543 -26.31 20.69 -26.64
CA GLY A 543 -26.23 20.06 -27.97
C GLY A 543 -26.03 21.02 -29.14
N PRO A 544 -25.74 20.47 -30.34
CA PRO A 544 -25.50 21.31 -31.53
C PRO A 544 -26.75 21.91 -32.19
N GLY A 545 -27.97 21.61 -31.73
CA GLY A 545 -29.22 21.79 -32.49
C GLY A 545 -30.19 22.89 -32.06
N ALA A 546 -29.91 23.77 -31.08
CA ALA A 546 -30.90 24.80 -30.69
C ALA A 546 -30.53 26.20 -31.20
N ARG A 547 -31.47 26.80 -31.91
CA ARG A 547 -31.63 28.17 -32.40
C ARG A 547 -30.56 29.23 -32.02
N ALA A 548 -30.04 29.91 -33.03
CA ALA A 548 -29.24 31.14 -33.09
C ALA A 548 -27.71 30.97 -33.19
N GLY A 549 -27.17 31.42 -34.28
CA GLY A 549 -25.96 32.11 -34.69
C GLY A 549 -24.62 31.97 -33.95
N LEU A 550 -24.54 31.36 -32.79
CA LEU A 550 -23.30 31.14 -32.05
C LEU A 550 -22.63 29.87 -32.55
N ARG A 551 -21.36 29.97 -32.83
CA ARG A 551 -20.43 28.85 -33.19
C ARG A 551 -20.30 27.84 -32.06
N ARG A 552 -21.42 27.14 -31.70
CA ARG A 552 -21.58 26.25 -30.53
C ARG A 552 -20.56 25.13 -30.45
N PRO A 553 -20.12 24.44 -31.53
CA PRO A 553 -19.07 23.42 -31.40
C PRO A 553 -17.74 24.02 -30.98
N ALA A 554 -17.45 25.29 -31.35
CA ALA A 554 -16.24 25.98 -30.89
C ALA A 554 -16.32 26.36 -29.41
N VAL A 555 -17.49 26.81 -28.90
CA VAL A 555 -17.68 27.13 -27.48
C VAL A 555 -17.59 25.86 -26.63
N LEU A 556 -18.19 24.75 -27.05
CA LEU A 556 -18.09 23.49 -26.35
C LEU A 556 -16.64 23.01 -26.29
N ALA A 557 -15.86 23.16 -27.36
CA ALA A 557 -14.45 22.78 -27.38
C ALA A 557 -13.59 23.76 -26.56
N ALA A 558 -13.84 25.09 -26.68
CA ALA A 558 -13.01 26.12 -26.06
C ALA A 558 -13.31 26.35 -24.56
N VAL A 559 -14.54 26.09 -24.12
CA VAL A 559 -14.99 26.33 -22.73
C VAL A 559 -15.39 25.04 -22.06
N GLY A 560 -16.23 24.22 -22.67
CA GLY A 560 -16.78 23.01 -22.06
C GLY A 560 -15.72 21.97 -21.73
N VAL A 561 -14.72 21.77 -22.61
CA VAL A 561 -13.64 20.80 -22.37
C VAL A 561 -12.71 21.25 -21.22
N PRO A 562 -12.19 22.50 -21.17
CA PRO A 562 -11.41 22.96 -20.02
C PRO A 562 -12.16 22.88 -18.68
N LEU A 563 -13.45 23.23 -18.65
CA LEU A 563 -14.29 23.09 -17.46
C LEU A 563 -14.44 21.62 -17.03
N ALA A 564 -14.63 20.69 -17.96
CA ALA A 564 -14.71 19.27 -17.68
C ALA A 564 -13.37 18.71 -17.18
N VAL A 565 -12.24 19.17 -17.74
CA VAL A 565 -10.89 18.83 -17.27
C VAL A 565 -10.67 19.38 -15.85
N LEU A 566 -11.06 20.61 -15.57
CA LEU A 566 -10.99 21.19 -14.22
C LEU A 566 -11.84 20.41 -13.22
N ALA A 567 -13.06 20.04 -13.61
CA ALA A 567 -13.97 19.26 -12.76
C ALA A 567 -13.43 17.86 -12.45
N GLY A 568 -12.77 17.20 -13.41
CA GLY A 568 -12.24 15.85 -13.25
C GLY A 568 -10.84 15.82 -12.62
N LEU A 569 -9.94 16.74 -13.02
CA LEU A 569 -8.53 16.71 -12.64
C LEU A 569 -8.13 17.75 -11.59
N GLY A 570 -8.98 18.75 -11.30
CA GLY A 570 -8.63 19.80 -10.32
C GLY A 570 -8.37 19.28 -8.94
N GLY A 571 -9.17 18.32 -8.47
CA GLY A 571 -8.98 17.66 -7.17
C GLY A 571 -7.72 16.78 -7.11
N PRO A 572 -7.58 15.77 -7.99
CA PRO A 572 -6.38 14.93 -8.00
C PRO A 572 -5.09 15.74 -8.23
N LEU A 573 -5.09 16.75 -9.09
CA LEU A 573 -3.92 17.60 -9.30
C LEU A 573 -3.53 18.37 -8.01
N ALA A 574 -4.51 18.96 -7.33
CA ALA A 574 -4.26 19.67 -6.08
C ALA A 574 -3.70 18.75 -4.99
N TYR A 575 -4.25 17.52 -4.86
CA TYR A 575 -3.71 16.49 -3.96
C TYR A 575 -2.30 16.05 -4.35
N SER A 576 -2.01 15.92 -5.66
CA SER A 576 -0.67 15.56 -6.15
C SER A 576 0.35 16.67 -5.89
N LEU A 577 -0.04 17.94 -6.03
CA LEU A 577 0.83 19.08 -5.69
C LEU A 577 1.10 19.16 -4.18
N ASP A 578 0.08 18.93 -3.33
CA ASP A 578 0.25 18.82 -1.89
C ASP A 578 1.18 17.65 -1.52
N THR A 579 1.00 16.50 -2.19
CA THR A 579 1.87 15.33 -2.03
C THR A 579 3.31 15.65 -2.42
N ALA A 580 3.53 16.33 -3.53
CA ALA A 580 4.87 16.72 -3.97
C ALA A 580 5.54 17.76 -3.04
N ALA A 581 4.74 18.58 -2.36
CA ALA A 581 5.21 19.58 -1.40
C ALA A 581 5.45 19.01 0.01
N SER A 582 4.94 17.82 0.33
CA SER A 582 5.04 17.17 1.63
C SER A 582 6.21 16.19 1.68
N THR A 583 6.66 15.87 2.90
CA THR A 583 7.68 14.83 3.19
C THR A 583 7.01 13.54 3.60
N TYR A 584 7.57 12.42 3.14
CA TYR A 584 7.09 11.08 3.45
C TYR A 584 8.24 10.19 3.90
N SER A 585 7.99 9.39 4.96
CA SER A 585 8.93 8.40 5.48
C SER A 585 8.18 7.20 6.04
N GLY A 586 8.88 6.08 6.26
CA GLY A 586 8.33 4.86 6.85
C GLY A 586 7.57 3.97 5.85
N SER A 587 6.96 2.89 6.32
CA SER A 587 6.44 1.79 5.49
C SER A 587 5.01 1.97 4.97
N GLY A 588 4.31 3.06 5.35
CA GLY A 588 2.89 3.24 5.03
C GLY A 588 2.49 4.65 4.60
N PRO A 589 3.16 5.27 3.61
CA PRO A 589 2.85 6.65 3.23
C PRO A 589 1.46 6.77 2.60
N SER A 590 0.86 7.97 2.72
CA SER A 590 -0.47 8.28 2.18
C SER A 590 -0.48 9.67 1.57
N ALA A 591 -0.93 9.78 0.31
CA ALA A 591 -0.95 11.02 -0.44
C ALA A 591 -2.02 12.01 0.05
N GLY A 592 -1.75 13.28 -0.12
CA GLY A 592 -2.68 14.38 0.12
C GLY A 592 -2.69 14.90 1.56
N PRO A 593 -3.60 15.84 1.89
CA PRO A 593 -3.67 16.48 3.20
C PRO A 593 -4.14 15.50 4.28
N PRO A 594 -3.81 15.73 5.57
CA PRO A 594 -4.30 14.94 6.68
C PRO A 594 -5.82 14.99 6.76
N LEU A 595 -6.44 13.85 7.05
CA LEU A 595 -7.88 13.73 7.21
C LEU A 595 -8.29 14.14 8.63
N THR A 596 -9.27 15.03 8.76
CA THR A 596 -9.85 15.39 10.05
C THR A 596 -10.78 14.29 10.55
N GLY A 597 -10.51 13.75 11.75
CA GLY A 597 -11.37 12.76 12.41
C GLY A 597 -10.99 11.31 12.21
N GLY A 598 -9.94 11.00 11.50
CA GLY A 598 -9.40 9.66 11.37
C GLY A 598 -8.27 9.42 12.38
N GLY A 599 -8.59 8.97 13.58
CA GLY A 599 -7.65 8.28 14.45
C GLY A 599 -7.26 6.99 13.75
N GLY A 600 -6.39 7.04 12.75
CA GLY A 600 -5.78 5.89 12.12
C GLY A 600 -4.75 5.30 13.06
N ALA A 601 -5.15 4.34 13.87
CA ALA A 601 -4.22 3.41 14.47
C ALA A 601 -3.60 2.59 13.33
N GLY A 602 -2.36 2.91 12.94
CA GLY A 602 -1.63 2.15 11.93
C GLY A 602 -0.80 2.97 10.96
N GLY A 603 -0.39 4.16 11.33
CA GLY A 603 0.66 4.93 10.67
C GLY A 603 1.29 5.81 11.71
N GLY A 604 2.60 5.68 11.92
CA GLY A 604 3.34 6.54 12.83
C GLY A 604 2.94 7.99 12.61
N ALA A 605 2.78 8.74 13.68
CA ALA A 605 2.51 10.15 13.66
C ALA A 605 3.63 10.85 12.89
N PHE A 606 3.43 11.06 11.61
CA PHE A 606 4.36 11.79 10.76
C PHE A 606 4.29 13.26 11.14
N ALA A 607 5.36 13.74 11.77
CA ALA A 607 5.54 15.15 12.05
C ALA A 607 5.58 15.90 10.71
N ARG A 608 4.48 16.56 10.39
CA ARG A 608 4.40 17.47 9.28
C ARG A 608 5.17 18.74 9.68
N GLY A 609 6.35 18.95 9.07
CA GLY A 609 7.01 20.24 9.12
C GLY A 609 6.06 21.29 8.55
N GLY A 610 5.45 22.08 9.43
CA GLY A 610 4.52 23.12 9.04
C GLY A 610 5.19 24.15 8.15
N ALA A 611 4.82 24.23 6.89
CA ALA A 611 4.93 25.44 6.12
C ALA A 611 3.90 26.42 6.71
N ALA A 612 4.37 27.44 7.41
CA ALA A 612 3.55 28.53 7.89
C ALA A 612 2.81 29.16 6.69
N ALA A 613 1.49 29.12 6.71
CA ALA A 613 0.69 29.90 5.80
C ALA A 613 1.03 31.40 5.99
N PRO A 614 1.12 32.19 4.91
CA PRO A 614 1.35 33.63 5.06
C PRO A 614 0.17 34.25 5.79
N ALA A 615 0.46 34.83 6.96
CA ALA A 615 -0.49 35.59 7.74
C ALA A 615 -0.98 36.77 6.89
N ARG A 616 -2.27 36.78 6.60
CA ARG A 616 -2.94 37.93 6.03
C ARG A 616 -2.97 39.04 7.10
N ALA A 617 -2.27 40.14 6.80
CA ALA A 617 -2.31 41.37 7.57
C ALA A 617 -3.78 41.91 7.65
N GLY A 618 -4.39 41.76 8.79
CA GLY A 618 -5.64 42.43 9.15
C GLY A 618 -5.30 43.80 9.72
N ARG A 619 -5.72 44.84 8.99
CA ARG A 619 -5.76 46.23 9.48
C ARG A 619 -6.85 46.35 10.55
N GLY A 620 -6.53 46.95 11.70
CA GLY A 620 -7.54 47.39 12.64
C GLY A 620 -6.99 47.90 13.93
N GLY A 621 -6.89 49.26 14.09
CA GLY A 621 -7.31 50.02 15.24
C GLY A 621 -6.40 50.13 16.44
N ALA A 622 -5.81 51.32 16.57
CA ALA A 622 -5.10 51.85 17.72
C ALA A 622 -5.99 52.08 18.93
N THR A 623 -5.42 51.94 20.14
CA THR A 623 -5.46 52.84 21.31
C THR A 623 -4.65 52.19 22.43
N GLY A 624 -3.55 52.69 22.87
CA GLY A 624 -3.35 53.69 23.91
C GLY A 624 -2.99 53.02 25.23
N GLY A 625 -1.77 53.29 25.75
CA GLY A 625 -1.53 53.06 27.18
C GLY A 625 -0.07 52.73 27.50
N ALA A 626 0.58 53.78 28.00
CA ALA A 626 1.92 54.04 28.42
C ALA A 626 2.57 53.11 29.46
N ALA A 627 3.86 53.01 29.40
CA ALA A 627 4.92 53.53 30.32
C ALA A 627 5.71 52.50 31.16
N ASN A 628 7.01 52.77 31.13
CA ASN A 628 8.11 52.45 32.05
C ASN A 628 8.75 51.07 31.96
N GLY A 629 10.04 50.92 31.81
CA GLY A 629 11.22 51.80 32.10
C GLY A 629 12.34 50.97 32.71
N GLY A 630 13.57 51.17 32.28
CA GLY A 630 14.77 50.77 33.06
C GLY A 630 15.64 49.68 32.41
N GLN A 631 16.65 50.08 31.71
CA GLN A 631 18.09 50.21 31.99
C GLN A 631 18.85 48.91 32.10
N ALA A 632 19.70 48.62 31.11
CA ALA A 632 21.12 48.87 30.98
C ALA A 632 22.03 48.01 31.88
N GLY A 633 22.94 47.29 31.22
CA GLY A 633 24.14 46.73 31.84
C GLY A 633 25.01 46.02 30.85
N ALA A 634 26.09 46.70 30.52
CA ALA A 634 27.10 46.30 29.53
C ALA A 634 28.17 45.37 30.10
N ALA A 635 28.92 44.73 29.19
CA ALA A 635 30.35 44.54 29.14
C ALA A 635 30.88 43.13 29.25
N GLY A 636 31.72 42.79 28.26
CA GLY A 636 32.93 42.04 28.44
C GLY A 636 33.11 40.80 27.60
N GLY A 637 33.59 40.81 26.42
CA GLY A 637 34.92 40.55 25.91
C GLY A 637 35.37 39.08 25.89
N GLY A 638 35.62 38.51 24.71
CA GLY A 638 36.39 37.30 24.57
C GLY A 638 36.38 36.76 23.12
N ARG A 639 37.42 37.13 22.37
CA ARG A 639 37.68 36.63 21.01
C ARG A 639 38.17 35.19 21.03
N GLY A 640 37.57 34.35 20.19
CA GLY A 640 38.06 33.04 19.81
C GLY A 640 37.61 32.70 18.39
N ALA A 641 38.50 32.84 17.43
CA ALA A 641 38.30 32.48 16.05
C ALA A 641 38.30 30.94 15.90
N GLY A 642 37.19 30.39 15.40
CA GLY A 642 37.09 29.02 14.95
C GLY A 642 36.25 28.97 13.68
N ALA A 643 36.85 28.63 12.56
CA ALA A 643 36.25 28.52 11.27
C ALA A 643 35.21 27.39 11.31
N GLY A 644 33.92 27.78 11.23
CA GLY A 644 32.80 26.86 11.09
C GLY A 644 32.27 26.90 9.66
N GLY A 645 32.29 25.79 8.97
CA GLY A 645 31.62 25.59 7.69
C GLY A 645 30.09 25.71 7.81
N PRO A 646 29.37 25.94 6.70
CA PRO A 646 27.95 26.27 6.73
C PRO A 646 27.10 25.08 7.16
N GLY A 647 26.66 25.11 8.40
CA GLY A 647 25.71 24.18 8.96
C GLY A 647 24.32 24.31 8.31
N GLY A 648 23.90 23.29 7.61
CA GLY A 648 22.55 23.14 7.13
C GLY A 648 21.55 23.16 8.28
N ARG A 649 20.64 24.10 8.26
CA ARG A 649 19.50 24.18 9.16
C ARG A 649 18.52 23.04 8.90
N GLY A 650 18.32 22.24 9.92
CA GLY A 650 17.44 21.21 10.26
C GLY A 650 16.16 21.00 9.47
N GLY A 651 16.10 19.83 8.83
CA GLY A 651 14.86 19.12 8.52
C GLY A 651 14.36 18.47 9.80
N THR A 652 13.08 18.62 10.08
CA THR A 652 12.36 17.84 11.07
C THR A 652 12.25 16.40 10.57
N GLY A 653 13.29 15.61 10.74
CA GLY A 653 13.37 14.21 10.40
C GLY A 653 13.34 13.40 11.69
N ASN A 654 13.08 12.11 11.54
CA ASN A 654 13.30 11.03 12.48
C ASN A 654 14.32 11.35 13.57
N PRO A 655 14.13 10.89 14.81
CA PRO A 655 15.12 11.10 15.85
C PRO A 655 16.47 10.62 15.33
N THR A 656 17.35 11.57 15.08
CA THR A 656 18.71 11.26 14.60
C THR A 656 19.43 10.51 15.72
N LEU A 657 19.93 9.32 15.40
CA LEU A 657 20.81 8.58 16.30
C LEU A 657 21.89 9.51 16.85
N SER A 658 22.18 9.38 18.14
CA SER A 658 23.18 10.22 18.77
C SER A 658 24.57 9.98 18.14
N SER A 659 25.35 11.04 18.02
CA SER A 659 26.73 10.95 17.50
C SER A 659 27.61 10.04 18.34
N ALA A 660 27.27 9.85 19.61
CA ALA A 660 27.94 8.91 20.52
C ALA A 660 27.68 7.46 20.12
N LEU A 661 26.40 7.11 19.80
CA LEU A 661 26.04 5.77 19.34
C LEU A 661 26.63 5.47 17.97
N ILE A 662 26.57 6.43 17.02
CA ILE A 662 27.17 6.26 15.68
C ILE A 662 28.68 5.98 15.82
N ARG A 663 29.40 6.74 16.65
CA ARG A 663 30.83 6.49 16.91
C ARG A 663 31.06 5.11 17.52
N LEU A 664 30.26 4.70 18.53
CA LEU A 664 30.38 3.39 19.16
C LEU A 664 30.26 2.28 18.11
N LEU A 665 29.22 2.33 17.28
CA LEU A 665 28.95 1.33 16.25
C LEU A 665 30.06 1.29 15.20
N THR A 666 30.56 2.47 14.77
CA THR A 666 31.61 2.56 13.75
C THR A 666 32.97 2.06 14.26
N THR A 667 33.36 2.43 15.50
CA THR A 667 34.64 1.99 16.11
C THR A 667 34.56 0.55 16.58
N GLY A 668 33.40 0.08 17.01
CA GLY A 668 33.17 -1.27 17.50
C GLY A 668 33.00 -2.33 16.41
N ALA A 669 33.02 -1.95 15.14
CA ALA A 669 32.83 -2.89 14.03
C ALA A 669 34.07 -3.75 13.75
N THR A 670 35.27 -3.32 14.16
CA THR A 670 36.52 -4.01 13.84
C THR A 670 36.60 -5.37 14.55
N GLY A 671 36.77 -6.43 13.76
CA GLY A 671 36.90 -7.80 14.29
C GLY A 671 35.56 -8.55 14.49
N TYR A 672 34.43 -7.90 14.22
CA TYR A 672 33.10 -8.51 14.32
C TYR A 672 32.38 -8.56 12.98
N THR A 673 31.53 -9.56 12.80
CA THR A 673 30.65 -9.66 11.62
C THR A 673 29.55 -8.61 11.70
N TRP A 674 28.96 -8.45 12.89
CA TRP A 674 27.99 -7.41 13.19
C TRP A 674 28.48 -6.54 14.34
N SER A 675 28.52 -5.23 14.12
CA SER A 675 28.89 -4.27 15.19
C SER A 675 27.86 -4.30 16.31
N ALA A 676 26.60 -4.54 15.97
CA ALA A 676 25.53 -4.70 16.96
C ALA A 676 24.43 -5.64 16.47
N ALA A 677 23.61 -6.09 17.42
CA ALA A 677 22.32 -6.69 17.18
C ALA A 677 21.23 -5.83 17.85
N THR A 678 20.04 -5.78 17.27
CA THR A 678 18.89 -5.02 17.82
C THR A 678 17.58 -5.69 17.42
N ASP A 679 16.52 -5.43 18.20
CA ASP A 679 15.19 -5.93 17.87
C ASP A 679 14.60 -5.20 16.66
N GLY A 680 14.21 -5.97 15.63
CA GLY A 680 13.49 -5.52 14.45
C GLY A 680 14.34 -4.83 13.39
N SER A 681 13.86 -4.96 12.16
CA SER A 681 14.56 -4.46 10.97
C SER A 681 14.58 -2.94 10.84
N ASP A 682 13.58 -2.23 11.36
CA ASP A 682 13.53 -0.77 11.27
C ASP A 682 14.63 -0.12 12.11
N SER A 683 14.90 -0.67 13.32
CA SER A 683 15.98 -0.19 14.20
C SER A 683 17.36 -0.47 13.59
N ALA A 684 17.56 -1.68 13.05
CA ALA A 684 18.81 -2.05 12.38
C ALA A 684 19.07 -1.16 11.15
N ALA A 685 18.06 -0.97 10.31
CA ALA A 685 18.14 -0.12 9.11
C ALA A 685 18.54 1.33 9.44
N ALA A 686 17.95 1.92 10.47
CA ALA A 686 18.30 3.27 10.91
C ALA A 686 19.78 3.37 11.34
N MET A 687 20.29 2.36 12.08
CA MET A 687 21.68 2.31 12.52
C MET A 687 22.63 2.12 11.35
N GLU A 688 22.31 1.27 10.40
CA GLU A 688 23.11 1.03 9.20
C GLU A 688 23.22 2.25 8.30
N LEU A 689 22.09 2.93 8.04
CA LEU A 689 22.06 4.15 7.26
C LEU A 689 22.89 5.27 7.92
N ALA A 690 22.78 5.42 9.24
CA ALA A 690 23.48 6.43 9.99
C ALA A 690 25.00 6.20 10.08
N THR A 691 25.43 4.93 10.08
CA THR A 691 26.85 4.52 10.15
C THR A 691 27.52 4.37 8.80
N GLY A 692 26.76 4.60 7.69
CA GLY A 692 27.25 4.38 6.34
C GLY A 692 27.34 2.89 5.98
N GLY A 693 26.54 2.03 6.63
CA GLY A 693 26.37 0.59 6.37
C GLY A 693 27.37 -0.28 7.11
N VAL A 694 27.59 0.00 8.37
CA VAL A 694 28.17 -0.94 9.34
C VAL A 694 27.09 -1.99 9.61
N PRO A 695 27.39 -3.30 9.48
CA PRO A 695 26.37 -4.33 9.63
C PRO A 695 25.75 -4.35 11.04
N VAL A 696 24.42 -4.38 11.11
CA VAL A 696 23.63 -4.50 12.34
C VAL A 696 22.64 -5.64 12.17
N MET A 697 22.68 -6.63 13.07
CA MET A 697 21.80 -7.79 13.01
C MET A 697 20.38 -7.41 13.41
N ALA A 698 19.41 -7.64 12.53
CA ALA A 698 17.99 -7.38 12.75
C ALA A 698 17.27 -8.60 13.35
N ILE A 699 17.23 -8.71 14.66
CA ILE A 699 16.59 -9.84 15.36
C ILE A 699 15.08 -9.81 15.15
N GLY A 700 14.49 -10.96 14.80
CA GLY A 700 13.04 -11.07 14.57
C GLY A 700 12.55 -10.47 13.26
N GLY A 701 13.43 -9.91 12.43
CA GLY A 701 13.12 -9.38 11.11
C GLY A 701 12.14 -8.20 11.12
N PHE A 702 11.48 -7.98 9.98
CA PHE A 702 10.51 -6.88 9.80
C PHE A 702 9.25 -7.04 10.67
N ARG A 703 8.84 -8.27 10.95
CA ARG A 703 7.65 -8.57 11.77
C ARG A 703 7.93 -8.62 13.27
N GLY A 704 9.18 -8.68 13.67
CA GLY A 704 9.59 -8.93 15.07
C GLY A 704 9.30 -10.36 15.54
N THR A 705 8.95 -11.28 14.64
CA THR A 705 8.52 -12.66 14.94
C THR A 705 9.19 -13.71 14.07
N ASP A 706 10.10 -13.29 13.20
CA ASP A 706 10.87 -14.23 12.39
C ASP A 706 11.85 -14.96 13.31
N PRO A 707 11.99 -16.30 13.25
CA PRO A 707 12.90 -17.07 14.09
C PRO A 707 14.36 -16.94 13.60
N ALA A 708 14.84 -15.70 13.54
CA ALA A 708 16.16 -15.34 13.04
C ALA A 708 16.78 -14.22 13.89
N PRO A 709 17.85 -14.56 14.67
CA PRO A 709 18.29 -15.90 14.98
C PRO A 709 17.40 -16.54 16.05
N THR A 710 17.52 -17.86 16.26
CA THR A 710 17.05 -18.50 17.49
C THR A 710 17.97 -18.13 18.64
N LEU A 711 17.52 -18.26 19.92
CA LEU A 711 18.35 -17.97 21.08
C LEU A 711 19.67 -18.78 21.06
N ALA A 712 19.60 -20.07 20.75
CA ALA A 712 20.78 -20.92 20.66
C ALA A 712 21.78 -20.49 19.59
N GLU A 713 21.27 -20.02 18.42
CA GLU A 713 22.11 -19.46 17.36
C GLU A 713 22.73 -18.13 17.78
N PHE A 714 21.99 -17.28 18.48
CA PHE A 714 22.49 -16.02 19.00
C PHE A 714 23.62 -16.23 20.03
N GLU A 715 23.44 -17.17 20.98
CA GLU A 715 24.46 -17.56 21.97
C GLU A 715 25.73 -18.07 21.26
N ARG A 716 25.59 -18.92 20.25
CA ARG A 716 26.70 -19.41 19.44
C ARG A 716 27.45 -18.29 18.74
N LEU A 717 26.75 -17.35 18.14
CA LEU A 717 27.35 -16.20 17.42
C LEU A 717 28.12 -15.28 18.40
N ILE A 718 27.64 -15.13 19.63
CA ILE A 718 28.38 -14.40 20.67
C ILE A 718 29.65 -15.18 21.09
N ALA A 719 29.55 -16.48 21.30
CA ALA A 719 30.71 -17.33 21.64
C ALA A 719 31.77 -17.32 20.53
N GLU A 720 31.36 -17.21 19.25
CA GLU A 720 32.23 -17.06 18.10
C GLU A 720 32.78 -15.63 17.90
N HIS A 721 32.50 -14.69 18.82
CA HIS A 721 32.86 -13.26 18.70
C HIS A 721 32.36 -12.59 17.40
N LYS A 722 31.19 -12.96 16.90
CA LYS A 722 30.58 -12.41 15.70
C LYS A 722 29.80 -11.11 15.93
N ILE A 723 29.27 -10.92 17.14
CA ILE A 723 28.43 -9.78 17.52
C ILE A 723 29.10 -9.03 18.66
N HIS A 724 29.30 -7.73 18.54
CA HIS A 724 29.95 -6.91 19.56
C HIS A 724 28.96 -6.36 20.60
N TYR A 725 27.91 -5.68 20.15
CA TYR A 725 26.94 -5.03 21.02
C TYR A 725 25.54 -5.62 20.83
N PHE A 726 24.71 -5.49 21.87
CA PHE A 726 23.27 -5.58 21.76
C PHE A 726 22.68 -4.22 22.14
N ILE A 727 21.82 -3.67 21.31
CA ILE A 727 21.15 -2.40 21.55
C ILE A 727 19.68 -2.70 21.79
N ALA A 728 19.26 -2.56 23.07
CA ALA A 728 17.86 -2.71 23.41
C ALA A 728 17.10 -1.56 22.79
N GLY A 729 16.10 -1.87 21.98
CA GLY A 729 15.27 -0.87 21.32
C GLY A 729 14.68 0.08 22.36
N GLY A 730 15.06 1.34 22.31
CA GLY A 730 14.51 2.41 23.14
C GLY A 730 13.01 2.46 22.95
N ARG A 731 12.27 2.73 24.00
CA ARG A 731 10.81 2.95 24.04
C ARG A 731 10.36 4.15 23.18
N GLY A 732 10.70 4.11 21.90
CA GLY A 732 10.27 5.04 20.86
C GLY A 732 9.79 4.21 19.69
N GLY A 733 8.59 3.62 19.83
CA GLY A 733 8.03 2.69 18.87
C GLY A 733 7.97 3.25 17.45
N PHE A 734 8.69 2.64 16.54
CA PHE A 734 8.36 2.65 15.13
C PHE A 734 7.49 1.42 14.83
N GLY A 735 6.23 1.71 14.65
CA GLY A 735 5.08 0.96 14.44
C GLY A 735 5.13 -0.35 13.68
N GLY A 736 5.13 -1.43 14.36
CA GLY A 736 4.52 -2.68 13.92
C GLY A 736 3.42 -3.02 14.91
N GLY A 737 2.15 -2.78 14.58
CA GLY A 737 1.04 -3.11 15.44
C GLY A 737 0.93 -4.60 15.69
N GLY A 738 0.95 -5.01 16.95
CA GLY A 738 0.49 -6.31 17.37
C GLY A 738 1.28 -6.91 18.51
N GLY A 739 0.83 -6.73 19.76
CA GLY A 739 1.30 -7.52 20.88
C GLY A 739 0.98 -6.85 22.22
N GLY A 740 0.01 -7.38 22.94
CA GLY A 740 -0.48 -6.90 24.22
C GLY A 740 0.60 -6.80 25.28
N GLY A 741 0.84 -5.58 25.76
CA GLY A 741 1.68 -5.30 26.90
C GLY A 741 0.83 -5.17 28.16
N GLY A 742 1.09 -6.02 29.13
CA GLY A 742 0.53 -5.97 30.47
C GLY A 742 0.88 -4.64 31.15
N ARG A 743 -0.15 -4.00 31.71
CA ARG A 743 -0.05 -2.83 32.56
C ARG A 743 0.63 -3.23 33.87
N PHE A 744 1.81 -2.72 34.16
CA PHE A 744 2.31 -2.54 35.51
C PHE A 744 2.02 -1.10 35.93
N GLY A 745 1.26 -1.02 37.06
CA GLY A 745 0.75 0.22 37.61
C GLY A 745 1.86 1.13 38.13
N GLY A 746 1.89 2.36 37.62
CA GLY A 746 2.70 3.43 38.16
C GLY A 746 1.97 4.15 39.28
N GLY A 747 2.50 4.06 40.47
CA GLY A 747 2.09 4.83 41.64
C GLY A 747 2.38 6.31 41.45
N ARG A 748 1.37 7.15 41.65
CA ARG A 748 1.48 8.60 41.76
C ARG A 748 2.15 8.96 43.09
N GLY A 749 3.27 9.68 43.06
CA GLY A 749 3.83 10.36 44.19
C GLY A 749 3.13 11.68 44.43
N PHE A 750 2.63 11.92 45.62
CA PHE A 750 2.36 13.24 46.20
C PHE A 750 3.30 13.43 47.39
N GLY A 751 3.93 14.55 47.42
CA GLY A 751 4.89 14.95 48.39
C GLY A 751 4.27 15.43 49.70
N GLY A 752 5.13 15.50 50.74
CA GLY A 752 5.00 16.51 51.76
C GLY A 752 4.96 15.98 53.19
N ALA A 753 6.03 16.29 53.93
CA ALA A 753 6.11 16.72 55.33
C ALA A 753 6.06 15.69 56.47
N SER A 754 7.24 15.58 57.07
CA SER A 754 7.60 15.64 58.52
C SER A 754 6.63 15.10 59.58
N ALA A 755 7.08 14.14 60.40
CA ALA A 755 7.44 14.26 61.84
C ALA A 755 7.30 12.93 62.61
N SER A 756 8.41 12.61 63.22
CA SER A 756 8.61 12.09 64.58
C SER A 756 7.67 11.02 65.18
N GLY A 757 8.30 9.91 65.67
CA GLY A 757 7.97 9.47 66.99
C GLY A 757 7.78 7.99 67.22
N ILE A 758 8.79 7.32 67.78
CA ILE A 758 8.75 6.40 68.95
C ILE A 758 7.88 5.13 68.85
N GLY A 759 8.58 3.98 68.87
CA GLY A 759 8.52 3.12 70.00
C GLY A 759 8.25 1.65 69.75
N ALA A 760 9.23 0.83 70.20
CA ALA A 760 9.16 -0.41 70.92
C ALA A 760 8.35 -1.62 70.43
N GLY A 761 9.05 -2.72 70.20
CA GLY A 761 9.01 -3.77 71.09
C GLY A 761 8.60 -5.15 70.57
N GLY A 762 9.49 -6.11 70.68
CA GLY A 762 9.12 -7.37 71.17
C GLY A 762 9.26 -8.60 70.20
N SER A 763 10.37 -9.23 70.26
CA SER A 763 10.59 -10.66 70.69
C SER A 763 9.69 -11.70 70.05
N GLY A 764 10.21 -12.74 69.50
CA GLY A 764 11.01 -13.84 70.05
C GLY A 764 10.79 -15.06 69.14
N THR A 765 11.83 -15.80 69.11
CA THR A 765 12.14 -17.22 69.35
C THR A 765 11.86 -18.20 68.24
N SER A 766 12.89 -18.72 67.55
CA SER A 766 13.64 -19.94 67.88
C SER A 766 13.00 -21.26 67.50
N GLY A 767 13.77 -22.08 66.74
CA GLY A 767 13.58 -23.53 66.64
C GLY A 767 14.19 -24.09 65.40
N THR A 768 15.42 -24.37 65.24
CA THR A 768 16.27 -25.57 65.48
C THR A 768 15.79 -26.91 64.93
N GLY A 769 16.69 -27.56 64.14
CA GLY A 769 16.77 -29.02 63.98
C GLY A 769 17.08 -29.38 62.53
N ALA A 770 18.37 -29.61 62.15
CA ALA A 770 19.15 -30.86 62.22
C ALA A 770 18.50 -31.94 61.35
N GLY A 771 19.10 -32.55 60.33
CA GLY A 771 20.37 -33.06 60.17
C GLY A 771 20.22 -34.36 59.36
N GLY A 772 21.15 -34.76 58.55
CA GLY A 772 21.18 -36.13 58.01
C GLY A 772 21.88 -36.30 56.66
N THR A 773 23.06 -36.54 56.70
CA THR A 773 24.16 -37.18 56.00
C THR A 773 23.82 -38.45 55.20
N GLY A 774 24.50 -38.68 54.06
CA GLY A 774 24.78 -40.03 53.51
C GLY A 774 25.14 -39.97 52.05
N THR A 775 26.34 -39.85 51.70
CA THR A 775 27.46 -40.57 51.16
C THR A 775 27.20 -41.62 50.07
N GLY A 776 27.98 -41.54 49.00
CA GLY A 776 28.58 -42.64 48.22
C GLY A 776 27.86 -42.93 46.93
N GLY A 777 28.47 -43.08 45.81
CA GLY A 777 29.78 -43.44 45.41
C GLY A 777 29.82 -43.68 43.91
N ALA A 778 31.02 -43.65 43.41
CA ALA A 778 31.53 -43.70 42.08
C ALA A 778 31.12 -44.90 41.18
N ALA A 779 31.19 -44.81 39.89
CA ALA A 779 32.15 -45.38 38.97
C ALA A 779 31.63 -45.76 37.63
N ASN A 780 32.26 -45.23 36.59
CA ASN A 780 32.79 -45.79 35.31
C ASN A 780 31.96 -46.75 34.45
N GLY A 781 32.03 -46.48 33.13
CA GLY A 781 31.97 -47.53 32.12
C GLY A 781 31.67 -47.04 30.71
N GLU A 782 32.71 -46.99 29.91
CA GLU A 782 32.77 -46.81 28.47
C GLU A 782 31.92 -47.79 27.64
N GLN A 783 31.54 -47.43 26.46
CA GLN A 783 31.80 -48.01 25.13
C GLN A 783 30.56 -48.09 24.21
N ALA A 784 30.73 -47.44 23.09
CA ALA A 784 30.54 -47.79 21.71
C ALA A 784 29.47 -48.82 21.26
N GLY A 785 28.75 -48.47 20.18
CA GLY A 785 28.23 -49.49 19.28
C GLY A 785 27.00 -49.09 18.48
N THR A 786 27.16 -48.61 17.30
CA THR A 786 26.49 -48.83 16.00
C THR A 786 25.06 -49.39 15.93
N ALA A 787 24.29 -48.71 15.04
CA ALA A 787 23.41 -49.19 13.98
C ALA A 787 22.01 -49.74 14.30
N GLY A 788 21.05 -49.15 13.62
CA GLY A 788 20.05 -49.93 12.87
C GLY A 788 18.58 -49.82 13.30
N ALA A 789 17.85 -49.22 12.46
CA ALA A 789 16.52 -49.61 11.93
C ALA A 789 15.22 -49.60 12.77
N ARG A 790 14.26 -48.82 12.21
CA ARG A 790 12.85 -49.10 12.06
C ARG A 790 11.96 -49.52 13.25
N GLY A 791 10.88 -48.80 13.42
CA GLY A 791 9.66 -49.33 14.04
C GLY A 791 8.67 -48.26 14.55
N THR A 792 7.68 -47.95 13.75
CA THR A 792 6.23 -47.77 13.99
C THR A 792 5.69 -47.37 15.36
N ALA A 793 4.96 -46.29 15.32
CA ALA A 793 3.66 -45.92 15.96
C ALA A 793 3.27 -46.49 17.31
N ALA A 794 2.91 -45.58 18.26
CA ALA A 794 1.61 -45.62 18.94
C ALA A 794 1.47 -44.39 19.88
N GLY A 795 0.29 -43.86 19.98
CA GLY A 795 -0.13 -42.62 20.57
C GLY A 795 -0.05 -42.53 22.07
N GLY A 796 0.07 -41.31 22.54
CA GLY A 796 -0.10 -40.92 23.94
C GLY A 796 -0.64 -39.49 23.97
N ALA A 797 -1.92 -39.36 24.37
CA ALA A 797 -2.57 -38.09 24.65
C ALA A 797 -1.94 -37.45 25.90
N GLY A 798 -1.28 -36.32 25.74
CA GLY A 798 -0.82 -35.47 26.80
C GLY A 798 -1.32 -34.06 26.60
N GLY A 799 -2.09 -33.54 27.56
CA GLY A 799 -2.73 -32.24 27.50
C GLY A 799 -1.70 -31.10 27.37
N PHE A 800 -1.95 -30.24 26.41
CA PHE A 800 -1.19 -29.01 26.22
C PHE A 800 -1.91 -27.87 26.95
N GLY A 801 -1.38 -27.44 28.08
CA GLY A 801 -1.61 -26.13 28.64
C GLY A 801 -1.00 -25.11 27.71
N GLY A 802 -1.79 -24.18 27.19
CA GLY A 802 -1.36 -23.10 26.29
C GLY A 802 -0.38 -22.16 27.00
N ALA A 803 0.91 -22.30 26.70
CA ALA A 803 1.90 -21.28 26.94
C ALA A 803 1.73 -20.17 25.90
N ALA A 804 1.58 -18.93 26.34
CA ALA A 804 1.70 -17.74 25.50
C ALA A 804 3.10 -17.78 24.87
N GLY A 805 3.20 -18.04 23.57
CA GLY A 805 4.46 -18.17 22.85
C GLY A 805 5.23 -16.85 22.91
N HIS A 806 6.36 -16.85 23.57
CA HIS A 806 7.36 -15.81 23.51
C HIS A 806 8.02 -15.90 22.13
N SER A 807 8.27 -14.74 21.46
CA SER A 807 9.07 -14.73 20.24
C SER A 807 10.55 -14.89 20.59
N ASP A 808 11.33 -15.53 19.70
CA ASP A 808 12.79 -15.68 19.88
C ASP A 808 13.46 -14.34 20.19
N ALA A 809 13.01 -13.23 19.61
CA ALA A 809 13.50 -11.89 19.90
C ALA A 809 13.30 -11.49 21.38
N ALA A 810 12.14 -11.81 21.96
CA ALA A 810 11.89 -11.53 23.37
C ALA A 810 12.73 -12.43 24.29
N GLU A 811 12.97 -13.68 23.93
CA GLU A 811 13.84 -14.62 24.65
C GLU A 811 15.29 -14.14 24.59
N ILE A 812 15.80 -13.74 23.44
CA ILE A 812 17.13 -13.17 23.26
C ILE A 812 17.30 -11.91 24.13
N THR A 813 16.34 -11.00 24.09
CA THR A 813 16.39 -9.76 24.87
C THR A 813 16.42 -10.08 26.38
N ALA A 814 15.57 -10.98 26.85
CA ALA A 814 15.55 -11.41 28.25
C ALA A 814 16.87 -12.06 28.68
N TRP A 815 17.42 -12.90 27.81
CA TRP A 815 18.72 -13.57 28.05
C TRP A 815 19.87 -12.55 28.14
N VAL A 816 19.96 -11.59 27.21
CA VAL A 816 20.99 -10.53 27.22
C VAL A 816 20.91 -9.70 28.50
N VAL A 817 19.71 -9.30 28.91
CA VAL A 817 19.48 -8.51 30.13
C VAL A 817 19.97 -9.29 31.40
N ALA A 818 19.80 -10.61 31.40
CA ALA A 818 20.21 -11.45 32.50
C ALA A 818 21.73 -11.65 32.57
N HIS A 819 22.44 -11.70 31.47
CA HIS A 819 23.85 -12.10 31.38
C HIS A 819 24.84 -10.96 31.19
N PHE A 820 24.41 -9.78 30.69
CA PHE A 820 25.32 -8.68 30.40
C PHE A 820 24.95 -7.39 31.16
N ARG A 821 25.92 -6.49 31.33
CA ARG A 821 25.71 -5.22 32.02
C ARG A 821 25.25 -4.17 31.03
N ALA A 822 24.20 -3.46 31.37
CA ALA A 822 23.68 -2.32 30.60
C ALA A 822 24.56 -1.08 30.80
N THR A 823 24.84 -0.35 29.72
CA THR A 823 25.38 0.98 29.73
C THR A 823 24.47 1.89 28.88
N THR A 824 24.46 3.17 29.16
CA THR A 824 23.67 4.12 28.35
C THR A 824 24.61 4.93 27.44
N VAL A 825 24.39 4.87 26.13
CA VAL A 825 25.14 5.61 25.13
C VAL A 825 24.18 6.42 24.29
N GLY A 826 24.25 7.73 24.41
CA GLY A 826 23.41 8.63 23.62
C GLY A 826 21.91 8.52 23.85
N GLY A 827 21.52 8.00 25.00
CA GLY A 827 20.10 7.76 25.35
C GLY A 827 19.60 6.34 25.10
N GLU A 828 20.39 5.51 24.42
CA GLU A 828 20.08 4.10 24.16
C GLU A 828 20.76 3.17 25.16
N THR A 829 20.10 2.05 25.48
CA THR A 829 20.65 1.01 26.34
C THR A 829 21.48 0.05 25.50
N VAL A 830 22.77 -0.05 25.82
CA VAL A 830 23.75 -0.86 25.11
C VAL A 830 24.33 -1.90 26.05
N TYR A 831 24.43 -3.14 25.60
CA TYR A 831 25.09 -4.25 26.26
C TYR A 831 26.34 -4.64 25.45
N VAL A 832 27.49 -4.79 26.15
CA VAL A 832 28.74 -5.27 25.55
C VAL A 832 28.78 -6.77 25.66
N LEU A 833 28.76 -7.48 24.53
CA LEU A 833 28.62 -8.96 24.51
C LEU A 833 29.93 -9.72 24.64
N THR A 834 31.06 -9.01 24.82
CA THR A 834 32.43 -9.62 24.95
C THR A 834 32.84 -10.01 26.38
N GLY A 835 32.01 -9.76 27.36
CA GLY A 835 32.28 -10.12 28.78
C GLY A 835 30.97 -10.48 29.47
N ALA A 836 30.79 -11.73 29.79
CA ALA A 836 29.72 -12.13 30.71
C ALA A 836 29.89 -11.46 32.08
N ARG A 837 28.79 -11.26 32.82
CA ARG A 837 28.81 -10.69 34.19
C ARG A 837 29.71 -11.45 35.13
#